data_053823447f30e49dac5b12fbc317d15f
#
_entry.id   053823447f30e49dac5b12fbc317d15f
#
_cell.length_a   1.000
_cell.length_b   1.000
_cell.length_c   1.000
_cell.angle_alpha   90.00
_cell.angle_beta   90.00
_cell.angle_gamma   90.00
#
_symmetry.space_group_name_H-M   'P 1'
#
loop_
_entity.id
_entity.type
_entity.pdbx_description
1 polymer ?
#
loop_
_entity_poly.entity_id
_entity_poly.type
_entity_poly.pdbx_seq_one_letter_code
_entity_poly.pdbx_strand_id
1 'polypeptide(L)'
;MSLQNFVRVHNATLSFWQSVVSQRVRQQLELTGAKVSHNLLLKHPAIAATAQHVKLTAKGTPPGPDTLDLTDPDQQMVYLSHLAYEKALCLVESDVQRAGAFDTEYRKYSDKDIIGFASCVTTFAEYYLKYAGVFAYNDWKELGEDISTYGVINENDNGNGFSLPSDARVAIIGDWGTGLADAQALLVDIIERHNPHCIIHLGDIYYSGTPEECVNNFSAIIKNAFDIAEKDPVPVFTIPGNHDYYSLGWGYYSMVYGLNSEIGTAAFQPASYFCLRTEDGGWQFLGMDTGYNDSDPADQADPFYAGPWLQPNEIEWHQDKLNNFAGATILLSHHQLFSSNAKINGAWSDFSALPSQNPYLYQTFLPYFSKIAAWIWGHEHNFVMFENDLLGLSKGRLLGCSAFEELTSSDPYAINYPDIKNFIDPETGNMIQLSTNADLNGVTYYNHAYAVIDFSGRTNPTDPVTTTYYEYPSWGDNPPDNPEATQLYQEQYSLPAVSEVQVPYLANTYLLSQDGQFIGPEYKDYPYMSNDTPVAQQFYPVVVTSGNYLTHGDKLRILTTDSSVGDKNQLGAFTRKSLYYDDDNNDKTAWYVYKRDTSNGMDIHYGDEVYFVNADWNQWMLPYDSVGLSVLYLTTEENANYYWSITLPQNSALEGITAIPKKSPYRKKHLPFMKQEKNVIV
;
A
#
# COMPACT_ATOMS: atom_id res chain seq x y z
N MET A 1 -34.84 0.20 4.09
CA MET A 1 -34.76 -1.20 3.62
C MET A 1 -33.99 -1.95 4.68
N SER A 2 -34.45 -3.11 5.15
CA SER A 2 -33.73 -3.83 6.20
C SER A 2 -32.42 -4.35 5.61
N LEU A 3 -31.32 -4.12 6.31
CA LEU A 3 -29.95 -4.61 6.01
C LEU A 3 -29.85 -6.14 5.94
N GLN A 4 -30.98 -6.85 6.11
CA GLN A 4 -31.09 -8.32 6.07
C GLN A 4 -30.83 -8.96 4.70
N ASN A 5 -30.56 -8.16 3.65
CA ASN A 5 -30.36 -8.68 2.29
C ASN A 5 -28.89 -8.60 1.82
N PHE A 6 -27.95 -8.24 2.71
CA PHE A 6 -26.54 -8.28 2.35
C PHE A 6 -25.99 -9.68 2.48
N VAL A 7 -25.36 -10.05 1.50
CA VAL A 7 -25.00 -11.38 1.11
C VAL A 7 -23.57 -11.61 1.54
N ARG A 8 -23.37 -12.60 2.41
CA ARG A 8 -22.06 -13.09 2.74
C ARG A 8 -21.39 -13.75 1.56
N VAL A 9 -20.07 -13.76 1.61
CA VAL A 9 -19.13 -14.29 0.62
C VAL A 9 -19.48 -15.69 0.12
N HIS A 10 -20.27 -16.48 0.86
CA HIS A 10 -20.67 -17.84 0.50
C HIS A 10 -22.19 -18.05 0.35
N ASN A 11 -22.95 -16.99 0.10
CA ASN A 11 -24.41 -17.10 0.02
C ASN A 11 -24.90 -17.42 -1.40
N ALA A 12 -25.88 -18.33 -1.52
CA ALA A 12 -26.51 -18.74 -2.79
C ALA A 12 -27.12 -17.57 -3.57
N THR A 13 -27.58 -16.51 -2.89
CA THR A 13 -28.14 -15.31 -3.51
C THR A 13 -27.07 -14.50 -4.27
N LEU A 14 -25.84 -14.42 -3.74
CA LEU A 14 -24.71 -13.79 -4.44
C LEU A 14 -24.37 -14.57 -5.72
N SER A 15 -24.34 -15.88 -5.64
CA SER A 15 -24.13 -16.76 -6.78
C SER A 15 -25.18 -16.56 -7.87
N PHE A 16 -26.45 -16.42 -7.47
CA PHE A 16 -27.53 -16.09 -8.40
C PHE A 16 -27.33 -14.73 -9.07
N TRP A 17 -26.98 -13.72 -8.28
CA TRP A 17 -26.73 -12.38 -8.79
C TRP A 17 -25.56 -12.36 -9.79
N GLN A 18 -24.50 -13.08 -9.51
CA GLN A 18 -23.35 -13.21 -10.41
C GLN A 18 -23.66 -13.95 -11.69
N SER A 19 -24.50 -14.98 -11.60
CA SER A 19 -25.01 -15.67 -12.80
C SER A 19 -25.79 -14.71 -13.69
N VAL A 20 -26.60 -13.83 -13.10
CA VAL A 20 -27.34 -12.78 -13.82
C VAL A 20 -26.39 -11.76 -14.44
N VAL A 21 -25.37 -11.32 -13.73
CA VAL A 21 -24.36 -10.38 -14.25
C VAL A 21 -23.55 -11.02 -15.38
N SER A 22 -23.11 -12.27 -15.19
CA SER A 22 -22.39 -13.02 -16.24
C SER A 22 -23.26 -13.20 -17.50
N GLN A 23 -24.52 -13.45 -17.32
CA GLN A 23 -25.48 -13.56 -18.44
C GLN A 23 -25.70 -12.21 -19.14
N ARG A 24 -25.73 -11.11 -18.37
CA ARG A 24 -25.86 -9.75 -18.92
C ARG A 24 -24.61 -9.31 -19.67
N VAL A 25 -23.41 -9.60 -19.14
CA VAL A 25 -22.17 -9.40 -19.87
C VAL A 25 -22.13 -10.20 -21.16
N ARG A 26 -22.60 -11.47 -21.14
CA ARG A 26 -22.75 -12.29 -22.34
C ARG A 26 -23.65 -11.64 -23.37
N GLN A 27 -24.87 -11.22 -22.98
CA GLN A 27 -25.80 -10.54 -23.87
C GLN A 27 -25.21 -9.25 -24.44
N GLN A 28 -24.48 -8.49 -23.66
CA GLN A 28 -23.82 -7.26 -24.09
C GLN A 28 -22.69 -7.56 -25.09
N LEU A 29 -21.89 -8.58 -24.85
CA LEU A 29 -20.84 -9.04 -25.77
C LEU A 29 -21.43 -9.59 -27.08
N GLU A 30 -22.55 -10.27 -27.04
CA GLU A 30 -23.30 -10.74 -28.22
C GLU A 30 -23.90 -9.58 -29.02
N LEU A 31 -24.52 -8.61 -28.32
CA LEU A 31 -25.12 -7.42 -28.92
C LEU A 31 -24.08 -6.43 -29.48
N THR A 32 -22.95 -6.33 -28.84
CA THR A 32 -21.82 -5.42 -29.21
C THR A 32 -20.77 -6.12 -30.03
N GLY A 33 -20.85 -7.42 -30.22
CA GLY A 33 -19.85 -8.29 -30.83
C GLY A 33 -19.37 -7.90 -32.23
N ALA A 34 -20.08 -6.97 -32.89
CA ALA A 34 -19.63 -6.36 -34.12
C ALA A 34 -18.96 -4.99 -33.97
N LYS A 35 -18.98 -4.36 -32.77
CA LYS A 35 -18.53 -2.97 -32.55
C LYS A 35 -17.59 -2.76 -31.39
N VAL A 36 -17.53 -3.66 -30.41
CA VAL A 36 -16.43 -3.62 -29.43
C VAL A 36 -15.19 -4.08 -30.19
N SER A 37 -14.30 -3.17 -30.47
CA SER A 37 -13.12 -3.50 -31.27
C SER A 37 -12.43 -4.67 -30.59
N HIS A 38 -12.20 -5.73 -31.33
CA HIS A 38 -11.41 -6.91 -30.90
C HIS A 38 -10.12 -6.51 -30.17
N ASN A 39 -9.56 -5.38 -30.53
CA ASN A 39 -8.41 -4.74 -29.90
C ASN A 39 -8.66 -4.22 -28.46
N LEU A 40 -9.88 -3.94 -28.05
CA LEU A 40 -10.17 -3.52 -26.67
C LEU A 40 -10.24 -4.74 -25.75
N LEU A 41 -10.86 -5.82 -26.24
CA LEU A 41 -10.98 -7.09 -25.50
C LEU A 41 -9.62 -7.78 -25.34
N LEU A 42 -8.71 -7.62 -26.30
CA LEU A 42 -7.37 -8.21 -26.27
C LEU A 42 -6.37 -7.39 -25.43
N LYS A 43 -6.72 -6.19 -25.01
CA LYS A 43 -5.80 -5.32 -24.25
C LYS A 43 -5.85 -5.53 -22.75
N HIS A 44 -6.85 -6.21 -22.24
CA HIS A 44 -7.07 -6.38 -20.81
C HIS A 44 -7.32 -7.86 -20.48
N PRO A 45 -6.45 -8.52 -19.68
CA PRO A 45 -6.54 -9.96 -19.42
C PRO A 45 -7.90 -10.41 -18.89
N ALA A 46 -8.43 -9.73 -17.87
CA ALA A 46 -9.71 -10.09 -17.27
C ALA A 46 -10.88 -10.02 -18.27
N ILE A 47 -10.89 -8.99 -19.13
CA ILE A 47 -11.94 -8.84 -20.15
C ILE A 47 -11.76 -9.88 -21.26
N ALA A 48 -10.53 -10.10 -21.69
CA ALA A 48 -10.21 -11.14 -22.68
C ALA A 48 -10.60 -12.52 -22.15
N ALA A 49 -10.28 -12.82 -20.90
CA ALA A 49 -10.62 -14.07 -20.21
C ALA A 49 -12.14 -14.26 -20.14
N THR A 50 -12.87 -13.25 -19.66
CA THR A 50 -14.34 -13.29 -19.57
C THR A 50 -14.98 -13.48 -20.95
N ALA A 51 -14.54 -12.72 -21.96
CA ALA A 51 -15.04 -12.83 -23.33
C ALA A 51 -14.73 -14.19 -23.94
N GLN A 52 -13.58 -14.77 -23.69
CA GLN A 52 -13.18 -16.09 -24.15
C GLN A 52 -13.96 -17.19 -23.45
N HIS A 53 -14.16 -17.10 -22.13
CA HIS A 53 -15.02 -18.01 -21.37
C HIS A 53 -16.43 -18.06 -21.97
N VAL A 54 -17.05 -16.88 -22.13
CA VAL A 54 -18.39 -16.75 -22.72
C VAL A 54 -18.45 -17.37 -24.13
N LYS A 55 -17.44 -17.08 -24.95
CA LYS A 55 -17.36 -17.58 -26.32
C LYS A 55 -17.20 -19.11 -26.41
N LEU A 56 -16.37 -19.69 -25.53
CA LEU A 56 -16.16 -21.14 -25.48
C LEU A 56 -17.38 -21.85 -24.96
N THR A 57 -18.01 -21.37 -23.91
CA THR A 57 -19.24 -21.92 -23.32
C THR A 57 -20.39 -21.86 -24.32
N ALA A 58 -20.57 -20.75 -25.05
CA ALA A 58 -21.60 -20.61 -26.08
C ALA A 58 -21.39 -21.56 -27.26
N LYS A 59 -20.19 -22.03 -27.52
CA LYS A 59 -19.87 -23.03 -28.56
C LYS A 59 -20.01 -24.48 -28.09
N GLY A 60 -20.34 -24.68 -26.81
CA GLY A 60 -20.40 -26.03 -26.20
C GLY A 60 -19.04 -26.64 -25.94
N THR A 61 -17.97 -25.84 -25.91
CA THR A 61 -16.63 -26.28 -25.58
C THR A 61 -16.25 -25.58 -24.28
N PRO A 62 -16.54 -26.16 -23.09
CA PRO A 62 -16.23 -25.53 -21.83
C PRO A 62 -14.69 -25.39 -21.68
N PRO A 63 -14.21 -24.28 -21.08
CA PRO A 63 -12.80 -24.17 -20.73
C PRO A 63 -12.36 -25.26 -19.77
N GLY A 64 -11.20 -25.85 -20.01
CA GLY A 64 -10.66 -26.92 -19.14
C GLY A 64 -9.22 -27.25 -19.47
N PRO A 65 -8.58 -28.13 -18.68
CA PRO A 65 -7.19 -28.54 -18.87
C PRO A 65 -6.89 -29.14 -20.24
N ASP A 66 -7.90 -29.73 -20.88
CA ASP A 66 -7.76 -30.33 -22.22
C ASP A 66 -7.90 -29.31 -23.37
N THR A 67 -8.38 -28.10 -23.07
CA THR A 67 -8.68 -27.05 -24.06
C THR A 67 -7.85 -25.78 -23.90
N LEU A 68 -7.18 -25.63 -22.78
CA LEU A 68 -6.39 -24.47 -22.41
C LEU A 68 -5.01 -24.89 -21.90
N ASP A 69 -4.02 -24.08 -22.16
CA ASP A 69 -2.69 -24.19 -21.54
C ASP A 69 -2.73 -23.46 -20.19
N LEU A 70 -2.88 -24.20 -19.11
CA LEU A 70 -2.98 -23.65 -17.75
C LEU A 70 -1.64 -23.17 -17.16
N THR A 71 -0.54 -23.27 -17.91
CA THR A 71 0.72 -22.60 -17.59
C THR A 71 0.79 -21.18 -18.12
N ASP A 72 -0.12 -20.83 -19.03
CA ASP A 72 -0.31 -19.48 -19.54
C ASP A 72 -1.29 -18.73 -18.61
N PRO A 73 -0.87 -17.62 -17.95
CA PRO A 73 -1.70 -16.87 -17.01
C PRO A 73 -3.05 -16.42 -17.60
N ASP A 74 -3.07 -15.98 -18.86
CA ASP A 74 -4.30 -15.52 -19.51
C ASP A 74 -5.29 -16.67 -19.71
N GLN A 75 -4.81 -17.86 -20.06
CA GLN A 75 -5.65 -19.04 -20.23
C GLN A 75 -6.06 -19.65 -18.88
N GLN A 76 -5.19 -19.59 -17.88
CA GLN A 76 -5.51 -19.95 -16.50
C GLN A 76 -6.68 -19.07 -15.99
N MET A 77 -6.64 -17.76 -16.25
CA MET A 77 -7.72 -16.83 -15.88
C MET A 77 -9.06 -17.20 -16.54
N VAL A 78 -9.05 -17.61 -17.80
CA VAL A 78 -10.28 -18.11 -18.48
C VAL A 78 -10.82 -19.33 -17.75
N TYR A 79 -9.96 -20.23 -17.31
CA TYR A 79 -10.36 -21.43 -16.57
C TYR A 79 -10.91 -21.11 -15.18
N LEU A 80 -10.26 -20.23 -14.43
CA LEU A 80 -10.73 -19.77 -13.12
C LEU A 80 -12.12 -19.11 -13.22
N SER A 81 -12.32 -18.27 -14.22
CA SER A 81 -13.64 -17.66 -14.49
C SER A 81 -14.72 -18.70 -14.81
N HIS A 82 -14.35 -19.78 -15.50
CA HIS A 82 -15.26 -20.89 -15.78
C HIS A 82 -15.62 -21.67 -14.52
N LEU A 83 -14.64 -22.01 -13.68
CA LEU A 83 -14.88 -22.75 -12.43
C LEU A 83 -15.80 -21.95 -11.49
N ALA A 84 -15.57 -20.65 -11.37
CA ALA A 84 -16.42 -19.77 -10.59
C ALA A 84 -17.87 -19.72 -11.10
N TYR A 85 -18.04 -19.64 -12.42
CA TYR A 85 -19.36 -19.67 -13.04
C TYR A 85 -20.10 -21.01 -12.80
N GLU A 86 -19.43 -22.12 -13.00
CA GLU A 86 -20.01 -23.45 -12.77
C GLU A 86 -20.38 -23.69 -11.31
N LYS A 87 -19.54 -23.24 -10.37
CA LYS A 87 -19.87 -23.27 -8.95
C LYS A 87 -21.13 -22.47 -8.64
N ALA A 88 -21.22 -21.24 -9.17
CA ALA A 88 -22.40 -20.41 -8.98
C ALA A 88 -23.67 -21.09 -9.49
N LEU A 89 -23.63 -21.74 -10.65
CA LEU A 89 -24.78 -22.52 -11.16
C LEU A 89 -25.16 -23.67 -10.21
N CYS A 90 -24.19 -24.42 -9.71
CA CYS A 90 -24.44 -25.51 -8.76
C CYS A 90 -25.12 -25.04 -7.47
N LEU A 91 -24.70 -23.88 -6.95
CA LEU A 91 -25.31 -23.31 -5.74
C LEU A 91 -26.76 -22.85 -5.99
N VAL A 92 -27.05 -22.29 -7.15
CA VAL A 92 -28.41 -21.95 -7.56
C VAL A 92 -29.29 -23.20 -7.66
N GLU A 93 -28.75 -24.32 -8.17
CA GLU A 93 -29.41 -25.60 -8.29
C GLU A 93 -29.45 -26.40 -6.98
N SER A 94 -28.86 -25.85 -5.88
CA SER A 94 -28.70 -26.51 -4.57
C SER A 94 -27.86 -27.79 -4.61
N ASP A 95 -26.96 -27.92 -5.59
CA ASP A 95 -25.99 -29.02 -5.71
C ASP A 95 -24.68 -28.68 -5.00
N VAL A 96 -24.72 -28.71 -3.65
CA VAL A 96 -23.60 -28.34 -2.79
C VAL A 96 -22.39 -29.27 -2.99
N GLN A 97 -22.65 -30.55 -3.29
CA GLN A 97 -21.56 -31.52 -3.48
C GLN A 97 -20.74 -31.20 -4.74
N ARG A 98 -21.42 -30.90 -5.85
CA ARG A 98 -20.76 -30.49 -7.10
C ARG A 98 -20.10 -29.12 -6.97
N ALA A 99 -20.72 -28.17 -6.26
CA ALA A 99 -20.12 -26.89 -5.95
C ALA A 99 -18.75 -27.05 -5.22
N GLY A 100 -18.67 -27.96 -4.24
CA GLY A 100 -17.43 -28.24 -3.52
C GLY A 100 -16.31 -28.84 -4.40
N ALA A 101 -16.66 -29.56 -5.47
CA ALA A 101 -15.67 -30.06 -6.42
C ALA A 101 -15.01 -28.91 -7.23
N PHE A 102 -15.77 -27.86 -7.57
CA PHE A 102 -15.21 -26.67 -8.22
C PHE A 102 -14.31 -25.87 -7.30
N ASP A 103 -14.59 -25.77 -6.00
CA ASP A 103 -13.69 -25.18 -5.01
C ASP A 103 -12.35 -25.90 -4.96
N THR A 104 -12.40 -27.23 -4.91
CA THR A 104 -11.17 -28.03 -4.85
C THR A 104 -10.32 -27.85 -6.11
N GLU A 105 -10.96 -27.76 -7.29
CA GLU A 105 -10.23 -27.54 -8.54
C GLU A 105 -9.67 -26.11 -8.61
N TYR A 106 -10.45 -25.12 -8.20
CA TYR A 106 -10.05 -23.72 -8.20
C TYR A 106 -8.84 -23.44 -7.30
N ARG A 107 -8.83 -24.02 -6.10
CA ARG A 107 -7.74 -23.87 -5.11
C ARG A 107 -6.39 -24.37 -5.58
N LYS A 108 -6.33 -25.15 -6.65
CA LYS A 108 -5.03 -25.54 -7.26
C LYS A 108 -4.33 -24.36 -7.94
N TYR A 109 -5.06 -23.31 -8.26
CA TYR A 109 -4.59 -22.17 -9.05
C TYR A 109 -4.75 -20.84 -8.33
N SER A 110 -5.64 -20.75 -7.35
CA SER A 110 -5.91 -19.51 -6.60
C SER A 110 -6.45 -19.83 -5.22
N ASP A 111 -6.03 -19.10 -4.24
CA ASP A 111 -6.49 -19.11 -2.84
C ASP A 111 -7.66 -18.17 -2.57
N LYS A 112 -8.02 -17.32 -3.54
CA LYS A 112 -9.11 -16.35 -3.42
C LYS A 112 -10.50 -17.01 -3.35
N ASP A 113 -11.45 -16.25 -2.80
CA ASP A 113 -12.87 -16.61 -2.89
C ASP A 113 -13.34 -16.69 -4.33
N ILE A 114 -13.73 -17.90 -4.73
CA ILE A 114 -14.14 -18.19 -6.10
C ILE A 114 -15.35 -17.37 -6.56
N ILE A 115 -16.28 -17.06 -5.65
CA ILE A 115 -17.51 -16.31 -5.99
C ILE A 115 -17.23 -14.82 -6.02
N GLY A 116 -16.53 -14.29 -5.02
CA GLY A 116 -16.08 -12.92 -5.00
C GLY A 116 -15.22 -12.59 -6.20
N PHE A 117 -14.28 -13.47 -6.54
CA PHE A 117 -13.47 -13.34 -7.76
C PHE A 117 -14.33 -13.23 -9.03
N ALA A 118 -15.33 -14.11 -9.21
CA ALA A 118 -16.20 -14.07 -10.37
C ALA A 118 -17.02 -12.75 -10.44
N SER A 119 -17.45 -12.23 -9.29
CA SER A 119 -18.10 -10.92 -9.21
C SER A 119 -17.17 -9.81 -9.68
N CYS A 120 -15.99 -9.76 -9.13
CA CYS A 120 -15.01 -8.74 -9.46
C CYS A 120 -14.67 -8.74 -10.96
N VAL A 121 -14.37 -9.90 -11.54
CA VAL A 121 -14.04 -10.03 -12.97
C VAL A 121 -15.21 -9.61 -13.86
N THR A 122 -16.44 -10.01 -13.53
CA THR A 122 -17.62 -9.65 -14.36
C THR A 122 -17.95 -8.16 -14.25
N THR A 123 -17.89 -7.58 -13.07
CA THR A 123 -18.11 -6.15 -12.86
C THR A 123 -17.05 -5.33 -13.58
N PHE A 124 -15.77 -5.71 -13.42
CA PHE A 124 -14.68 -5.05 -14.11
C PHE A 124 -14.88 -5.06 -15.64
N ALA A 125 -15.24 -6.21 -16.22
CA ALA A 125 -15.51 -6.31 -17.66
C ALA A 125 -16.68 -5.39 -18.08
N GLU A 126 -17.77 -5.36 -17.32
CA GLU A 126 -18.93 -4.49 -17.60
C GLU A 126 -18.54 -3.01 -17.57
N TYR A 127 -17.87 -2.56 -16.52
CA TYR A 127 -17.48 -1.17 -16.37
C TYR A 127 -16.41 -0.75 -17.38
N TYR A 128 -15.45 -1.63 -17.66
CA TYR A 128 -14.43 -1.36 -18.68
C TYR A 128 -15.05 -1.15 -20.07
N LEU A 129 -16.05 -1.94 -20.43
CA LEU A 129 -16.79 -1.75 -21.67
C LEU A 129 -17.65 -0.48 -21.64
N LYS A 130 -18.36 -0.24 -20.54
CA LYS A 130 -19.23 0.92 -20.37
C LYS A 130 -18.48 2.24 -20.48
N TYR A 131 -17.30 2.34 -19.86
CA TYR A 131 -16.49 3.56 -19.83
C TYR A 131 -15.29 3.53 -20.79
N ALA A 132 -15.26 2.59 -21.73
CA ALA A 132 -14.20 2.43 -22.73
C ALA A 132 -12.78 2.36 -22.13
N GLY A 133 -12.64 1.75 -20.96
CA GLY A 133 -11.39 1.62 -20.23
C GLY A 133 -10.89 2.92 -19.61
N VAL A 134 -11.78 3.88 -19.37
CA VAL A 134 -11.44 5.15 -18.71
C VAL A 134 -11.77 5.06 -17.23
N PHE A 135 -10.76 5.29 -16.41
CA PHE A 135 -10.86 5.30 -14.95
C PHE A 135 -11.24 6.68 -14.41
N ALA A 136 -11.97 6.73 -13.31
CA ALA A 136 -12.12 7.93 -12.53
C ALA A 136 -10.88 8.12 -11.66
N TYR A 137 -10.26 9.29 -11.72
CA TYR A 137 -9.14 9.67 -10.86
C TYR A 137 -8.98 11.19 -10.85
N ASN A 138 -8.85 11.78 -9.68
CA ASN A 138 -8.63 13.21 -9.52
C ASN A 138 -7.15 13.49 -9.26
N ASP A 139 -6.45 13.87 -10.30
CA ASP A 139 -5.05 14.30 -10.23
C ASP A 139 -4.99 15.81 -9.97
N TRP A 140 -4.28 16.24 -8.94
CA TRP A 140 -4.18 17.66 -8.55
C TRP A 140 -3.65 18.54 -9.69
N LYS A 141 -2.67 18.08 -10.47
CA LYS A 141 -2.14 18.83 -11.61
C LYS A 141 -3.13 18.95 -12.77
N GLU A 142 -3.88 17.89 -13.04
CA GLU A 142 -4.88 17.90 -14.11
C GLU A 142 -6.08 18.78 -13.77
N LEU A 143 -6.39 18.94 -12.48
CA LEU A 143 -7.39 19.89 -12.01
C LEU A 143 -6.89 21.34 -12.02
N GLY A 144 -5.57 21.55 -12.15
CA GLY A 144 -4.94 22.87 -12.12
C GLY A 144 -4.79 23.42 -10.71
N GLU A 145 -4.73 22.54 -9.72
CA GLU A 145 -4.58 22.90 -8.32
C GLU A 145 -3.11 23.15 -7.95
N ASP A 146 -2.88 23.85 -6.86
CA ASP A 146 -1.55 24.03 -6.27
C ASP A 146 -1.24 22.87 -5.34
N ILE A 147 -0.05 22.28 -5.48
CA ILE A 147 0.39 21.13 -4.68
C ILE A 147 0.29 21.38 -3.16
N SER A 148 0.47 22.62 -2.73
CA SER A 148 0.43 22.99 -1.32
C SER A 148 -0.98 23.06 -0.74
N THR A 149 -2.00 23.25 -1.59
CA THR A 149 -3.40 23.48 -1.19
C THR A 149 -4.32 22.31 -1.48
N TYR A 150 -3.93 21.41 -2.41
CA TYR A 150 -4.76 20.26 -2.75
C TYR A 150 -4.80 19.24 -1.61
N GLY A 151 -5.99 18.99 -1.07
CA GLY A 151 -6.19 18.11 0.08
C GLY A 151 -7.61 18.23 0.62
N VAL A 152 -7.81 17.86 1.87
CA VAL A 152 -9.10 17.97 2.53
C VAL A 152 -9.47 19.43 2.78
N ILE A 153 -10.69 19.80 2.43
CA ILE A 153 -11.22 21.15 2.49
C ILE A 153 -12.29 21.23 3.58
N ASN A 154 -12.33 22.36 4.30
CA ASN A 154 -13.46 22.73 5.15
C ASN A 154 -14.34 23.72 4.40
N GLU A 155 -15.51 23.29 3.93
CA GLU A 155 -16.43 24.13 3.16
C GLU A 155 -16.98 25.31 3.96
N ASN A 156 -17.03 25.23 5.30
CA ASN A 156 -17.53 26.31 6.17
C ASN A 156 -16.49 27.38 6.45
N ASP A 157 -15.22 27.18 6.10
CA ASP A 157 -14.12 28.08 6.41
C ASP A 157 -13.48 28.70 5.16
N ASN A 158 -14.29 29.14 4.21
CA ASN A 158 -13.86 29.83 2.98
C ASN A 158 -12.78 29.07 2.17
N GLY A 159 -12.78 27.75 2.22
CA GLY A 159 -11.82 26.91 1.50
C GLY A 159 -10.49 26.68 2.22
N ASN A 160 -10.38 27.03 3.50
CA ASN A 160 -9.25 26.61 4.32
C ASN A 160 -9.25 25.07 4.51
N GLY A 161 -8.06 24.48 4.69
CA GLY A 161 -7.93 23.06 4.92
C GLY A 161 -8.64 22.63 6.20
N PHE A 162 -9.25 21.43 6.17
CA PHE A 162 -9.78 20.81 7.38
C PHE A 162 -8.64 20.40 8.32
N SER A 163 -8.74 20.75 9.59
CA SER A 163 -7.78 20.38 10.65
C SER A 163 -8.46 19.59 11.75
N LEU A 164 -7.74 18.65 12.32
CA LEU A 164 -8.16 17.89 13.49
C LEU A 164 -7.88 18.69 14.77
N PRO A 165 -8.77 18.65 15.79
CA PRO A 165 -8.43 19.16 17.11
C PRO A 165 -7.11 18.62 17.64
N SER A 166 -6.37 19.42 18.39
CA SER A 166 -5.06 18.99 18.94
C SER A 166 -5.17 17.80 19.91
N ASP A 167 -6.36 17.57 20.48
CA ASP A 167 -6.68 16.45 21.36
C ASP A 167 -7.63 15.42 20.72
N ALA A 168 -7.64 15.36 19.39
CA ALA A 168 -8.53 14.50 18.63
C ALA A 168 -8.42 13.03 19.03
N ARG A 169 -9.53 12.31 18.86
CA ARG A 169 -9.55 10.85 18.74
C ARG A 169 -9.93 10.48 17.32
N VAL A 170 -9.11 9.66 16.68
CA VAL A 170 -9.28 9.22 15.30
C VAL A 170 -9.49 7.72 15.28
N ALA A 171 -10.64 7.27 14.79
CA ALA A 171 -10.91 5.85 14.59
C ALA A 171 -10.45 5.41 13.21
N ILE A 172 -9.79 4.26 13.13
CA ILE A 172 -9.30 3.65 11.89
C ILE A 172 -10.00 2.30 11.70
N ILE A 173 -10.58 2.11 10.52
CA ILE A 173 -11.22 0.87 10.08
C ILE A 173 -10.67 0.48 8.70
N GLY A 174 -10.45 -0.80 8.44
CA GLY A 174 -9.95 -1.31 7.15
C GLY A 174 -10.80 -2.47 6.64
N ASP A 175 -11.03 -2.54 5.32
CA ASP A 175 -11.81 -3.61 4.70
C ASP A 175 -13.22 -3.76 5.33
N TRP A 176 -13.82 -2.61 5.59
CA TRP A 176 -15.08 -2.52 6.34
C TRP A 176 -16.32 -2.42 5.46
N GLY A 177 -16.18 -2.04 4.20
CA GLY A 177 -17.28 -1.73 3.26
C GLY A 177 -18.10 -2.94 2.81
N THR A 178 -18.47 -3.84 3.71
CA THR A 178 -19.21 -5.09 3.41
C THR A 178 -20.73 -4.93 3.41
N GLY A 179 -21.26 -3.92 4.10
CA GLY A 179 -22.69 -3.76 4.33
C GLY A 179 -23.30 -4.77 5.31
N LEU A 180 -22.50 -5.57 6.02
CA LEU A 180 -22.95 -6.58 6.96
C LEU A 180 -23.47 -5.96 8.26
N ALA A 181 -24.27 -6.71 9.01
CA ALA A 181 -24.85 -6.23 10.26
C ALA A 181 -23.81 -6.00 11.34
N ASP A 182 -22.76 -6.81 11.39
CA ASP A 182 -21.64 -6.66 12.31
C ASP A 182 -20.74 -5.46 11.94
N ALA A 183 -20.59 -5.13 10.66
CA ALA A 183 -19.95 -3.89 10.21
C ALA A 183 -20.65 -2.66 10.79
N GLN A 184 -21.98 -2.61 10.70
CA GLN A 184 -22.76 -1.52 11.27
C GLN A 184 -22.64 -1.49 12.81
N ALA A 185 -22.74 -2.63 13.47
CA ALA A 185 -22.68 -2.70 14.93
C ALA A 185 -21.30 -2.33 15.47
N LEU A 186 -20.22 -2.74 14.82
CA LEU A 186 -18.86 -2.31 15.12
C LEU A 186 -18.73 -0.78 15.04
N LEU A 187 -19.30 -0.16 14.00
CA LEU A 187 -19.24 1.30 13.85
C LEU A 187 -20.06 2.01 14.94
N VAL A 188 -21.21 1.48 15.33
CA VAL A 188 -21.98 1.99 16.48
C VAL A 188 -21.17 1.91 17.78
N ASP A 189 -20.51 0.77 18.05
CA ASP A 189 -19.63 0.61 19.23
C ASP A 189 -18.49 1.65 19.22
N ILE A 190 -17.86 1.89 18.07
CA ILE A 190 -16.82 2.93 17.93
C ILE A 190 -17.37 4.31 18.30
N ILE A 191 -18.54 4.68 17.76
CA ILE A 191 -19.14 6.01 17.96
C ILE A 191 -19.54 6.20 19.42
N GLU A 192 -20.21 5.23 20.03
CA GLU A 192 -20.69 5.30 21.40
C GLU A 192 -19.55 5.29 22.43
N ARG A 193 -18.60 4.38 22.26
CA ARG A 193 -17.52 4.14 23.22
C ARG A 193 -16.44 5.21 23.17
N HIS A 194 -16.04 5.63 21.97
CA HIS A 194 -14.85 6.46 21.79
C HIS A 194 -15.17 7.91 21.46
N ASN A 195 -16.39 8.21 21.00
CA ASN A 195 -16.79 9.54 20.56
C ASN A 195 -15.68 10.19 19.69
N PRO A 196 -15.32 9.58 18.54
CA PRO A 196 -14.21 10.03 17.72
C PRO A 196 -14.49 11.42 17.13
N HIS A 197 -13.42 12.14 16.76
CA HIS A 197 -13.50 13.42 16.04
C HIS A 197 -13.47 13.25 14.53
N CYS A 198 -12.96 12.11 14.07
CA CYS A 198 -13.13 11.63 12.70
C CYS A 198 -12.94 10.12 12.61
N ILE A 199 -13.39 9.55 11.50
CA ILE A 199 -13.22 8.12 11.15
C ILE A 199 -12.46 8.07 9.85
N ILE A 200 -11.46 7.18 9.75
CA ILE A 200 -10.71 6.93 8.52
C ILE A 200 -10.88 5.48 8.11
N HIS A 201 -11.28 5.27 6.86
CA HIS A 201 -11.43 3.97 6.23
C HIS A 201 -10.25 3.69 5.29
N LEU A 202 -9.66 2.51 5.41
CA LEU A 202 -8.45 2.12 4.69
C LEU A 202 -8.72 1.44 3.32
N GLY A 203 -9.94 1.51 2.83
CA GLY A 203 -10.28 0.98 1.51
C GLY A 203 -11.10 -0.30 1.53
N ASP A 204 -11.51 -0.67 0.35
CA ASP A 204 -12.36 -1.77 -0.03
C ASP A 204 -13.83 -1.64 0.37
N ILE A 205 -14.62 -1.40 -0.68
CA ILE A 205 -16.08 -1.48 -0.64
C ILE A 205 -16.51 -2.65 -1.53
N TYR A 206 -17.02 -3.68 -0.92
CA TYR A 206 -17.24 -4.98 -1.54
C TYR A 206 -18.57 -5.05 -2.32
N TYR A 207 -18.53 -5.83 -3.47
CA TYR A 207 -17.32 -6.56 -3.95
C TYR A 207 -16.49 -5.78 -4.99
N SER A 208 -17.03 -4.71 -5.55
CA SER A 208 -16.41 -4.06 -6.71
C SER A 208 -16.53 -2.55 -6.68
N GLY A 209 -16.87 -1.96 -5.53
CA GLY A 209 -17.00 -0.53 -5.37
C GLY A 209 -17.93 0.12 -6.41
N THR A 210 -19.00 -0.56 -6.81
CA THR A 210 -20.02 0.02 -7.71
C THR A 210 -20.73 1.17 -7.02
N PRO A 211 -21.34 2.13 -7.75
CA PRO A 211 -22.11 3.22 -7.12
C PRO A 211 -23.18 2.70 -6.15
N GLU A 212 -23.81 1.58 -6.46
CA GLU A 212 -24.83 0.97 -5.60
C GLU A 212 -24.21 0.37 -4.33
N GLU A 213 -23.09 -0.34 -4.42
CA GLU A 213 -22.35 -0.85 -3.27
C GLU A 213 -21.81 0.27 -2.40
N CYS A 214 -21.22 1.31 -2.98
CA CYS A 214 -20.73 2.47 -2.25
C CYS A 214 -21.83 3.17 -1.43
N VAL A 215 -23.04 3.27 -1.96
CA VAL A 215 -24.18 3.81 -1.21
C VAL A 215 -24.67 2.83 -0.16
N ASN A 216 -24.93 1.58 -0.52
CA ASN A 216 -25.62 0.62 0.34
C ASN A 216 -24.71 0.03 1.42
N ASN A 217 -23.44 -0.24 1.09
CA ASN A 217 -22.50 -0.92 1.97
C ASN A 217 -21.60 0.05 2.75
N PHE A 218 -21.62 1.34 2.39
CA PHE A 218 -20.74 2.33 2.99
C PHE A 218 -21.51 3.55 3.50
N SER A 219 -21.91 4.50 2.65
CA SER A 219 -22.45 5.79 3.11
C SER A 219 -23.76 5.65 3.90
N ALA A 220 -24.66 4.76 3.49
CA ALA A 220 -25.91 4.51 4.20
C ALA A 220 -25.67 3.84 5.57
N ILE A 221 -24.70 2.93 5.66
CA ILE A 221 -24.33 2.27 6.93
C ILE A 221 -23.76 3.28 7.92
N ILE A 222 -22.85 4.15 7.46
CA ILE A 222 -22.27 5.21 8.29
C ILE A 222 -23.36 6.11 8.85
N LYS A 223 -24.24 6.61 7.99
CA LYS A 223 -25.35 7.46 8.43
C LYS A 223 -26.23 6.76 9.46
N ASN A 224 -26.63 5.52 9.19
CA ASN A 224 -27.44 4.73 10.13
C ASN A 224 -26.72 4.50 11.46
N ALA A 225 -25.42 4.32 11.48
CA ALA A 225 -24.65 4.11 12.71
C ALA A 225 -24.70 5.35 13.62
N PHE A 226 -24.56 6.55 13.08
CA PHE A 226 -24.73 7.80 13.84
C PHE A 226 -26.16 7.97 14.35
N ASP A 227 -27.15 7.65 13.50
CA ASP A 227 -28.58 7.71 13.91
C ASP A 227 -28.89 6.73 15.05
N ILE A 228 -28.33 5.51 15.02
CA ILE A 228 -28.50 4.50 16.08
C ILE A 228 -27.80 4.92 17.37
N ALA A 229 -26.57 5.44 17.27
CA ALA A 229 -25.79 5.91 18.42
C ALA A 229 -26.34 7.23 19.02
N GLU A 230 -27.31 7.88 18.38
CA GLU A 230 -27.86 9.18 18.78
C GLU A 230 -26.76 10.24 18.97
N LYS A 231 -25.76 10.25 18.05
CA LYS A 231 -24.62 11.18 18.05
C LYS A 231 -24.62 12.05 16.78
N ASP A 232 -24.09 13.27 16.93
CA ASP A 232 -23.82 14.13 15.79
C ASP A 232 -22.74 13.48 14.90
N PRO A 233 -22.92 13.47 13.57
CA PRO A 233 -21.94 12.92 12.64
C PRO A 233 -20.60 13.66 12.70
N VAL A 234 -19.52 12.90 12.57
CA VAL A 234 -18.16 13.42 12.42
C VAL A 234 -17.64 13.16 11.02
N PRO A 235 -16.62 13.90 10.53
CA PRO A 235 -16.04 13.66 9.23
C PRO A 235 -15.53 12.25 9.04
N VAL A 236 -15.78 11.69 7.85
CA VAL A 236 -15.30 10.39 7.43
C VAL A 236 -14.42 10.57 6.21
N PHE A 237 -13.20 10.04 6.28
CA PHE A 237 -12.24 10.05 5.18
C PHE A 237 -11.97 8.62 4.74
N THR A 238 -11.71 8.41 3.45
CA THR A 238 -11.50 7.09 2.91
C THR A 238 -10.42 7.10 1.83
N ILE A 239 -9.62 6.06 1.76
CA ILE A 239 -8.75 5.76 0.62
C ILE A 239 -9.34 4.56 -0.11
N PRO A 240 -9.13 4.42 -1.42
CA PRO A 240 -9.64 3.25 -2.14
C PRO A 240 -8.71 2.05 -2.01
N GLY A 241 -9.32 0.87 -1.97
CA GLY A 241 -8.63 -0.38 -2.23
C GLY A 241 -8.77 -0.82 -3.70
N ASN A 242 -8.32 -2.04 -3.99
CA ASN A 242 -8.43 -2.62 -5.32
C ASN A 242 -9.90 -2.91 -5.69
N HIS A 243 -10.73 -3.31 -4.73
CA HIS A 243 -12.16 -3.55 -4.95
C HIS A 243 -12.90 -2.28 -5.39
N ASP A 244 -12.53 -1.10 -4.90
CA ASP A 244 -13.09 0.17 -5.31
C ASP A 244 -12.81 0.51 -6.79
N TYR A 245 -11.74 -0.06 -7.35
CA TYR A 245 -11.37 0.13 -8.74
C TYR A 245 -11.82 -0.98 -9.69
N TYR A 246 -12.48 -2.03 -9.22
CA TYR A 246 -13.10 -3.00 -10.12
C TYR A 246 -14.30 -2.42 -10.88
N SER A 247 -14.90 -1.33 -10.38
CA SER A 247 -15.81 -0.47 -11.13
C SER A 247 -15.11 0.72 -11.80
N LEU A 248 -13.79 0.65 -12.03
CA LEU A 248 -12.92 1.71 -12.55
C LEU A 248 -12.92 2.99 -11.70
N GLY A 249 -13.22 2.89 -10.41
CA GLY A 249 -13.26 4.01 -9.47
C GLY A 249 -14.50 4.91 -9.57
N TRP A 250 -15.41 4.65 -10.51
CA TRP A 250 -16.61 5.50 -10.71
C TRP A 250 -17.54 5.50 -9.50
N GLY A 251 -17.74 4.35 -8.85
CA GLY A 251 -18.55 4.26 -7.64
C GLY A 251 -17.90 4.98 -6.46
N TYR A 252 -16.61 4.74 -6.23
CA TYR A 252 -15.84 5.36 -5.18
C TYR A 252 -15.89 6.90 -5.28
N TYR A 253 -15.54 7.48 -6.43
CA TYR A 253 -15.55 8.93 -6.60
C TYR A 253 -16.95 9.55 -6.51
N SER A 254 -17.97 8.85 -6.99
CA SER A 254 -19.37 9.26 -6.84
C SER A 254 -19.76 9.35 -5.36
N MET A 255 -19.28 8.44 -4.54
CA MET A 255 -19.55 8.39 -3.10
C MET A 255 -18.70 9.40 -2.32
N VAL A 256 -17.37 9.37 -2.47
CA VAL A 256 -16.48 10.20 -1.65
C VAL A 256 -16.73 11.70 -1.82
N TYR A 257 -17.16 12.10 -3.02
CA TYR A 257 -17.49 13.49 -3.33
C TYR A 257 -18.69 14.03 -2.53
N GLY A 258 -19.66 13.18 -2.24
CA GLY A 258 -20.86 13.54 -1.48
C GLY A 258 -20.85 13.12 -0.01
N LEU A 259 -19.97 12.20 0.38
CA LEU A 259 -20.02 11.47 1.65
C LEU A 259 -20.25 12.38 2.87
N ASN A 260 -19.37 13.32 3.09
CA ASN A 260 -19.41 14.17 4.27
C ASN A 260 -20.61 15.11 4.28
N SER A 261 -21.01 15.66 3.14
CA SER A 261 -22.20 16.50 3.04
C SER A 261 -23.49 15.68 3.26
N GLU A 262 -23.55 14.44 2.80
CA GLU A 262 -24.71 13.54 2.96
C GLU A 262 -24.92 13.12 4.43
N ILE A 263 -23.83 12.93 5.18
CA ILE A 263 -23.89 12.65 6.61
C ILE A 263 -24.03 13.92 7.48
N GLY A 264 -23.89 15.12 6.89
CA GLY A 264 -24.13 16.40 7.58
C GLY A 264 -22.89 17.06 8.17
N THR A 265 -21.68 16.75 7.68
CA THR A 265 -20.44 17.41 8.07
C THR A 265 -19.95 18.39 6.99
N ALA A 266 -19.03 19.27 7.36
CA ALA A 266 -18.51 20.31 6.46
C ALA A 266 -17.17 19.92 5.78
N ALA A 267 -16.62 18.75 6.07
CA ALA A 267 -15.40 18.28 5.44
C ALA A 267 -15.66 17.87 3.99
N PHE A 268 -14.67 18.08 3.13
CA PHE A 268 -14.74 17.66 1.73
C PHE A 268 -13.42 17.01 1.32
N GLN A 269 -13.50 15.80 0.77
CA GLN A 269 -12.35 15.05 0.26
C GLN A 269 -12.40 15.07 -1.27
N PRO A 270 -11.54 15.87 -1.94
CA PRO A 270 -11.60 16.03 -3.40
C PRO A 270 -10.93 14.90 -4.18
N ALA A 271 -10.09 14.10 -3.53
CA ALA A 271 -9.31 13.03 -4.17
C ALA A 271 -9.34 11.73 -3.37
N SER A 272 -8.86 10.66 -3.99
CA SER A 272 -8.64 9.35 -3.34
C SER A 272 -7.47 9.33 -2.36
N TYR A 273 -6.68 10.39 -2.33
CA TYR A 273 -5.58 10.60 -1.39
C TYR A 273 -5.80 11.91 -0.62
N PHE A 274 -5.29 12.00 0.61
CA PHE A 274 -5.54 13.16 1.47
C PHE A 274 -4.41 13.41 2.47
N CYS A 275 -4.39 14.63 3.04
CA CYS A 275 -3.57 15.03 4.16
C CYS A 275 -4.47 15.64 5.24
N LEU A 276 -4.42 15.09 6.46
CA LEU A 276 -5.08 15.65 7.64
C LEU A 276 -4.03 16.05 8.66
N ARG A 277 -4.11 17.26 9.20
CA ARG A 277 -3.17 17.78 10.19
C ARG A 277 -3.91 18.14 11.48
N THR A 278 -3.24 17.94 12.61
CA THR A 278 -3.70 18.51 13.88
C THR A 278 -3.51 20.02 13.87
N GLU A 279 -4.40 20.77 14.55
CA GLU A 279 -4.37 22.23 14.62
C GLU A 279 -3.06 22.79 15.18
N ASP A 280 -2.43 22.04 16.08
CA ASP A 280 -1.13 22.40 16.67
C ASP A 280 0.07 22.10 15.73
N GLY A 281 -0.17 21.51 14.56
CA GLY A 281 0.87 21.17 13.58
C GLY A 281 1.83 20.08 14.02
N GLY A 282 1.51 19.32 15.05
CA GLY A 282 2.38 18.26 15.58
C GLY A 282 2.30 16.93 14.83
N TRP A 283 1.13 16.64 14.24
CA TRP A 283 0.87 15.38 13.57
C TRP A 283 0.13 15.55 12.26
N GLN A 284 0.41 14.64 11.32
CA GLN A 284 -0.38 14.51 10.09
C GLN A 284 -0.66 13.06 9.74
N PHE A 285 -1.79 12.83 9.09
CA PHE A 285 -2.11 11.60 8.37
C PHE A 285 -1.95 11.85 6.87
N LEU A 286 -1.34 10.90 6.17
CA LEU A 286 -1.28 10.89 4.71
C LEU A 286 -1.93 9.60 4.21
N GLY A 287 -3.10 9.73 3.60
CA GLY A 287 -3.82 8.65 2.94
C GLY A 287 -3.43 8.54 1.47
N MET A 288 -3.15 7.34 0.98
CA MET A 288 -2.61 7.05 -0.35
C MET A 288 -3.57 6.22 -1.19
N ASP A 289 -3.61 6.48 -2.50
CA ASP A 289 -4.36 5.68 -3.47
C ASP A 289 -3.49 4.55 -4.04
N THR A 290 -3.42 3.44 -3.33
CA THR A 290 -2.78 2.23 -3.85
C THR A 290 -3.72 1.37 -4.69
N GLY A 291 -5.03 1.59 -4.62
CA GLY A 291 -6.04 0.83 -5.36
C GLY A 291 -6.01 1.08 -6.86
N TYR A 292 -5.72 2.32 -7.30
CA TYR A 292 -5.71 2.69 -8.71
C TYR A 292 -4.81 1.78 -9.56
N ASN A 293 -3.65 1.38 -9.06
CA ASN A 293 -2.70 0.54 -9.79
C ASN A 293 -2.83 -0.96 -9.47
N ASP A 294 -3.80 -1.36 -8.66
CA ASP A 294 -4.24 -2.76 -8.46
C ASP A 294 -5.73 -2.94 -8.82
N SER A 295 -6.16 -2.34 -9.90
CA SER A 295 -7.57 -2.28 -10.31
C SER A 295 -8.00 -3.46 -11.19
N ASP A 296 -7.13 -4.39 -11.50
CA ASP A 296 -7.43 -5.59 -12.28
C ASP A 296 -7.58 -6.79 -11.34
N PRO A 297 -8.75 -7.40 -11.21
CA PRO A 297 -8.92 -8.57 -10.36
C PRO A 297 -8.05 -9.76 -10.79
N ALA A 298 -7.44 -9.69 -11.97
CA ALA A 298 -6.53 -10.69 -12.50
C ALA A 298 -5.05 -10.45 -12.17
N ASP A 299 -4.64 -9.21 -11.85
CA ASP A 299 -3.22 -8.84 -11.66
C ASP A 299 -2.51 -9.70 -10.60
N GLN A 300 -3.22 -10.05 -9.52
CA GLN A 300 -2.64 -10.91 -8.48
C GLN A 300 -2.39 -12.37 -8.92
N ALA A 301 -2.98 -12.80 -10.03
CA ALA A 301 -2.66 -14.09 -10.63
C ALA A 301 -1.41 -14.02 -11.54
N ASP A 302 -0.94 -12.82 -11.87
CA ASP A 302 0.27 -12.63 -12.66
C ASP A 302 1.52 -12.86 -11.80
N PRO A 303 2.35 -13.90 -12.10
CA PRO A 303 3.56 -14.18 -11.32
C PRO A 303 4.62 -13.07 -11.42
N PHE A 304 4.43 -12.11 -12.31
CA PHE A 304 5.30 -10.94 -12.48
C PHE A 304 4.82 -9.71 -11.73
N TYR A 305 3.60 -9.72 -11.18
CA TYR A 305 3.09 -8.60 -10.40
C TYR A 305 3.98 -8.32 -9.18
N ALA A 306 4.29 -7.06 -8.94
CA ALA A 306 5.23 -6.64 -7.91
C ALA A 306 4.60 -5.70 -6.88
N GLY A 307 3.30 -5.80 -6.67
CA GLY A 307 2.52 -4.91 -5.81
C GLY A 307 2.17 -3.57 -6.48
N PRO A 308 1.20 -2.83 -5.93
CA PRO A 308 0.78 -1.55 -6.48
C PRO A 308 1.84 -0.47 -6.29
N TRP A 309 1.73 0.58 -7.10
CA TRP A 309 2.54 1.79 -7.04
C TRP A 309 1.64 3.01 -7.11
N LEU A 310 2.10 4.16 -6.64
CA LEU A 310 1.35 5.42 -6.70
C LEU A 310 1.54 6.12 -8.04
N GLN A 311 0.57 6.95 -8.42
CA GLN A 311 0.70 7.80 -9.60
C GLN A 311 1.83 8.84 -9.40
N PRO A 312 2.59 9.20 -10.46
CA PRO A 312 3.74 10.11 -10.33
C PRO A 312 3.39 11.44 -9.65
N ASN A 313 2.27 12.04 -10.03
CA ASN A 313 1.84 13.32 -9.46
C ASN A 313 1.40 13.16 -8.00
N GLU A 314 0.83 12.02 -7.63
CA GLU A 314 0.51 11.71 -6.24
C GLU A 314 1.77 11.50 -5.39
N ILE A 315 2.80 10.82 -5.92
CA ILE A 315 4.11 10.71 -5.26
C ILE A 315 4.67 12.09 -4.96
N GLU A 316 4.71 12.98 -5.96
CA GLU A 316 5.18 14.36 -5.79
C GLU A 316 4.39 15.11 -4.72
N TRP A 317 3.08 14.93 -4.68
CA TRP A 317 2.22 15.54 -3.68
C TRP A 317 2.50 15.02 -2.25
N HIS A 318 2.66 13.71 -2.05
CA HIS A 318 3.02 13.15 -0.75
C HIS A 318 4.40 13.60 -0.29
N GLN A 319 5.37 13.64 -1.20
CA GLN A 319 6.71 14.14 -0.90
C GLN A 319 6.69 15.62 -0.50
N ASP A 320 5.87 16.45 -1.16
CA ASP A 320 5.67 17.84 -0.73
C ASP A 320 5.14 17.92 0.71
N LYS A 321 4.12 17.12 1.06
CA LYS A 321 3.57 17.10 2.42
C LYS A 321 4.59 16.67 3.47
N LEU A 322 5.41 15.66 3.17
CA LEU A 322 6.48 15.19 4.05
C LEU A 322 7.63 16.19 4.17
N ASN A 323 8.02 16.83 3.07
CA ASN A 323 9.09 17.82 3.06
C ASN A 323 8.72 19.08 3.83
N ASN A 324 7.49 19.56 3.66
CA ASN A 324 7.00 20.81 4.24
C ASN A 324 6.27 20.64 5.59
N PHE A 325 6.48 19.52 6.26
CA PHE A 325 5.92 19.25 7.59
C PHE A 325 7.02 18.82 8.56
N ALA A 326 7.06 19.52 9.71
CA ALA A 326 8.07 19.28 10.74
C ALA A 326 7.62 18.26 11.81
N GLY A 327 6.33 17.95 11.87
CA GLY A 327 5.74 17.03 12.85
C GLY A 327 5.85 15.56 12.46
N ALA A 328 5.22 14.70 13.25
CA ALA A 328 5.15 13.27 13.02
C ALA A 328 4.08 12.90 11.99
N THR A 329 4.35 11.90 11.16
CA THR A 329 3.44 11.42 10.13
C THR A 329 2.97 10.00 10.41
N ILE A 330 1.67 9.75 10.21
CA ILE A 330 1.09 8.42 10.10
C ILE A 330 0.71 8.22 8.63
N LEU A 331 1.33 7.23 7.96
CA LEU A 331 0.96 6.84 6.61
C LEU A 331 -0.20 5.86 6.63
N LEU A 332 -1.10 6.00 5.68
CA LEU A 332 -2.26 5.14 5.49
C LEU A 332 -2.30 4.68 4.04
N SER A 333 -2.37 3.37 3.82
CA SER A 333 -2.59 2.78 2.50
C SER A 333 -3.60 1.63 2.61
N HIS A 334 -4.23 1.28 1.49
CA HIS A 334 -4.98 0.02 1.47
C HIS A 334 -4.01 -1.15 1.38
N HIS A 335 -3.14 -1.16 0.38
CA HIS A 335 -2.20 -2.26 0.19
C HIS A 335 -1.03 -2.20 1.15
N GLN A 336 -0.54 -3.38 1.47
CA GLN A 336 0.54 -3.61 2.40
C GLN A 336 1.90 -3.15 1.88
N LEU A 337 2.73 -2.64 2.81
CA LEU A 337 4.13 -2.40 2.56
C LEU A 337 4.92 -3.72 2.58
N PHE A 338 4.57 -4.60 3.51
CA PHE A 338 5.09 -5.97 3.63
C PHE A 338 4.08 -6.89 4.32
N SER A 339 4.28 -8.21 4.15
CA SER A 339 3.46 -9.26 4.76
C SER A 339 4.34 -10.41 5.25
N SER A 340 3.99 -11.00 6.39
CA SER A 340 4.59 -12.27 6.84
C SER A 340 3.93 -13.48 6.20
N ASN A 341 2.73 -13.33 5.64
CA ASN A 341 1.91 -14.41 5.05
C ASN A 341 1.95 -14.40 3.52
N ALA A 342 1.74 -13.26 2.87
CA ALA A 342 1.53 -13.14 1.44
C ALA A 342 2.80 -12.74 0.67
N LYS A 343 2.92 -13.23 -0.58
CA LYS A 343 3.91 -12.76 -1.53
C LYS A 343 3.41 -11.48 -2.19
N ILE A 344 4.25 -10.44 -2.22
CA ILE A 344 3.92 -9.14 -2.82
C ILE A 344 4.80 -8.85 -4.04
N ASN A 345 6.09 -9.15 -3.94
CA ASN A 345 7.06 -8.80 -4.97
C ASN A 345 7.18 -9.90 -6.04
N GLY A 346 6.83 -9.58 -7.27
CA GLY A 346 6.96 -10.45 -8.42
C GLY A 346 8.22 -10.16 -9.26
N ALA A 347 8.33 -10.84 -10.41
CA ALA A 347 9.50 -10.75 -11.28
C ALA A 347 9.60 -9.43 -12.08
N TRP A 348 8.58 -8.55 -12.04
CA TRP A 348 8.62 -7.24 -12.70
C TRP A 348 9.33 -6.16 -11.90
N SER A 349 9.64 -6.44 -10.64
CA SER A 349 10.36 -5.49 -9.82
C SER A 349 11.77 -5.27 -10.38
N ASP A 350 12.08 -4.00 -10.69
CA ASP A 350 13.44 -3.57 -11.02
C ASP A 350 14.31 -3.41 -9.76
N PHE A 351 13.71 -3.61 -8.56
CA PHE A 351 14.38 -3.44 -7.27
C PHE A 351 14.70 -4.80 -6.64
N SER A 352 15.86 -4.88 -6.02
CA SER A 352 16.15 -5.97 -5.09
C SER A 352 15.31 -5.77 -3.83
N ALA A 353 14.32 -6.63 -3.62
CA ALA A 353 13.40 -6.58 -2.50
C ALA A 353 13.05 -7.99 -2.04
N LEU A 354 12.56 -8.10 -0.80
CA LEU A 354 12.05 -9.37 -0.28
C LEU A 354 10.79 -9.79 -1.06
N PRO A 355 10.52 -11.10 -1.19
CA PRO A 355 9.33 -11.59 -1.88
C PRO A 355 8.01 -11.03 -1.33
N SER A 356 7.97 -10.72 -0.04
CA SER A 356 6.81 -10.22 0.70
C SER A 356 6.91 -8.74 1.05
N GLN A 357 7.63 -7.96 0.26
CA GLN A 357 7.77 -6.51 0.39
C GLN A 357 7.30 -5.83 -0.90
N ASN A 358 6.53 -4.74 -0.77
CA ASN A 358 6.20 -3.88 -1.89
C ASN A 358 7.39 -2.96 -2.20
N PRO A 359 8.12 -3.19 -3.30
CA PRO A 359 9.34 -2.46 -3.59
C PRO A 359 9.08 -1.00 -3.98
N TYR A 360 7.93 -0.71 -4.58
CA TYR A 360 7.60 0.63 -5.07
C TYR A 360 7.21 1.56 -3.95
N LEU A 361 6.32 1.12 -3.05
CA LEU A 361 5.96 1.89 -1.86
C LEU A 361 7.16 2.06 -0.94
N TYR A 362 7.93 0.99 -0.74
CA TYR A 362 9.13 1.04 0.08
C TYR A 362 10.13 2.08 -0.43
N GLN A 363 10.52 2.02 -1.71
CA GLN A 363 11.47 2.98 -2.28
C GLN A 363 10.95 4.42 -2.28
N THR A 364 9.65 4.61 -2.47
CA THR A 364 9.04 5.95 -2.47
C THR A 364 9.16 6.64 -1.10
N PHE A 365 8.93 5.91 -0.01
CA PHE A 365 8.80 6.50 1.33
C PHE A 365 10.01 6.25 2.24
N LEU A 366 10.92 5.34 1.89
CA LEU A 366 12.12 5.06 2.67
C LEU A 366 12.91 6.33 3.07
N PRO A 367 13.10 7.35 2.19
CA PRO A 367 13.79 8.57 2.56
C PRO A 367 13.13 9.38 3.70
N TYR A 368 11.88 9.05 4.01
CA TYR A 368 11.05 9.77 4.98
C TYR A 368 10.77 8.96 6.25
N PHE A 369 11.31 7.75 6.40
CA PHE A 369 11.00 6.90 7.54
C PHE A 369 11.30 7.53 8.90
N SER A 370 12.31 8.41 8.96
CA SER A 370 12.58 9.20 10.18
C SER A 370 11.47 10.19 10.57
N LYS A 371 10.54 10.51 9.67
CA LYS A 371 9.37 11.36 9.91
C LYS A 371 8.08 10.56 10.09
N ILE A 372 8.15 9.24 9.88
CA ILE A 372 6.99 8.34 9.90
C ILE A 372 6.97 7.58 11.22
N ALA A 373 6.00 7.93 12.07
CA ALA A 373 5.81 7.26 13.35
C ALA A 373 5.13 5.89 13.21
N ALA A 374 4.24 5.76 12.22
CA ALA A 374 3.58 4.50 11.90
C ALA A 374 3.08 4.49 10.45
N TRP A 375 2.93 3.29 9.89
CA TRP A 375 2.23 3.04 8.64
C TRP A 375 1.18 1.97 8.87
N ILE A 376 -0.09 2.30 8.63
CA ILE A 376 -1.23 1.40 8.82
C ILE A 376 -1.81 1.07 7.46
N TRP A 377 -2.10 -0.20 7.22
CA TRP A 377 -2.67 -0.69 5.94
C TRP A 377 -3.73 -1.77 6.15
N GLY A 378 -4.53 -2.03 5.13
CA GLY A 378 -5.57 -3.05 5.04
C GLY A 378 -5.20 -4.19 4.09
N HIS A 379 -6.14 -4.59 3.24
CA HIS A 379 -6.03 -5.54 2.14
C HIS A 379 -5.93 -7.03 2.54
N GLU A 380 -5.11 -7.40 3.50
CA GLU A 380 -5.16 -8.73 4.10
C GLU A 380 -6.18 -8.72 5.24
N HIS A 381 -7.15 -9.63 5.22
CA HIS A 381 -8.32 -9.58 6.09
C HIS A 381 -8.02 -10.08 7.52
N ASN A 382 -6.92 -9.61 8.08
CA ASN A 382 -6.52 -9.93 9.44
C ASN A 382 -5.92 -8.71 10.17
N PHE A 383 -5.49 -8.93 11.40
CA PHE A 383 -4.77 -7.95 12.21
C PHE A 383 -3.36 -8.47 12.48
N VAL A 384 -2.34 -7.73 12.06
CA VAL A 384 -0.95 -8.07 12.35
C VAL A 384 -0.16 -6.83 12.78
N MET A 385 0.52 -6.96 13.89
CA MET A 385 1.58 -6.03 14.29
C MET A 385 2.92 -6.60 13.85
N PHE A 386 3.70 -5.82 13.13
CA PHE A 386 5.05 -6.19 12.73
C PHE A 386 6.06 -5.70 13.78
N GLU A 387 7.22 -6.37 13.83
CA GLU A 387 8.32 -5.96 14.70
C GLU A 387 8.63 -4.45 14.51
N ASN A 388 8.88 -3.73 15.59
CA ASN A 388 9.23 -2.32 15.51
C ASN A 388 10.56 -2.17 14.77
N ASP A 389 10.70 -1.07 14.03
CA ASP A 389 11.87 -0.75 13.22
C ASP A 389 12.18 -1.76 12.09
N LEU A 390 11.20 -2.63 11.78
CA LEU A 390 11.33 -3.61 10.69
C LEU A 390 11.55 -2.89 9.36
N LEU A 391 12.63 -3.26 8.66
CA LEU A 391 13.04 -2.63 7.40
C LEU A 391 13.19 -1.09 7.48
N GLY A 392 13.53 -0.58 8.67
CA GLY A 392 13.68 0.86 8.94
C GLY A 392 12.39 1.61 9.22
N LEU A 393 11.23 0.95 9.13
CA LEU A 393 9.96 1.55 9.48
C LEU A 393 9.67 1.40 10.97
N SER A 394 9.44 2.50 11.69
CA SER A 394 9.21 2.48 13.13
C SER A 394 8.08 1.51 13.53
N LYS A 395 6.92 1.61 12.90
CA LYS A 395 5.79 0.72 13.16
C LYS A 395 5.00 0.43 11.89
N GLY A 396 4.97 -0.84 11.46
CA GLY A 396 4.07 -1.36 10.44
C GLY A 396 2.87 -2.07 11.08
N ARG A 397 1.65 -1.75 10.66
CA ARG A 397 0.42 -2.29 11.26
C ARG A 397 -0.60 -2.64 10.19
N LEU A 398 -0.95 -3.91 10.11
CA LEU A 398 -2.03 -4.39 9.26
C LEU A 398 -3.34 -4.37 10.04
N LEU A 399 -4.36 -3.73 9.47
CA LEU A 399 -5.71 -3.60 10.02
C LEU A 399 -6.72 -3.75 8.87
N GLY A 400 -6.83 -4.94 8.31
CA GLY A 400 -7.71 -5.25 7.16
C GLY A 400 -8.93 -6.10 7.52
N CYS A 401 -9.38 -6.06 8.76
CA CYS A 401 -10.39 -7.01 9.24
C CYS A 401 -11.56 -6.33 9.98
N SER A 402 -11.91 -5.08 9.63
CA SER A 402 -12.95 -4.39 10.39
C SER A 402 -14.37 -4.90 10.11
N ALA A 403 -14.60 -5.55 8.95
CA ALA A 403 -15.89 -6.23 8.72
C ALA A 403 -15.86 -7.31 7.63
N PHE A 404 -14.73 -7.54 6.95
CA PHE A 404 -14.62 -8.69 6.06
C PHE A 404 -14.30 -9.94 6.87
N GLU A 405 -15.07 -11.01 6.68
CA GLU A 405 -14.91 -12.25 7.42
C GLU A 405 -13.74 -13.07 6.90
N GLU A 406 -12.75 -13.34 7.76
CA GLU A 406 -11.62 -14.20 7.43
C GLU A 406 -11.78 -15.58 8.07
N LEU A 407 -11.78 -16.62 7.25
CA LEU A 407 -11.96 -17.99 7.72
C LEU A 407 -10.69 -18.51 8.41
N THR A 408 -10.86 -19.27 9.50
CA THR A 408 -9.71 -19.92 10.16
C THR A 408 -8.99 -20.92 9.26
N SER A 409 -9.68 -21.44 8.25
CA SER A 409 -9.12 -22.39 7.28
C SER A 409 -8.16 -21.75 6.26
N SER A 410 -8.16 -20.44 6.11
CA SER A 410 -7.22 -19.71 5.24
C SER A 410 -5.85 -19.52 5.90
N ASP A 411 -5.76 -19.74 7.22
CA ASP A 411 -4.53 -19.61 8.02
C ASP A 411 -3.82 -18.24 7.83
N PRO A 412 -4.53 -17.12 8.09
CA PRO A 412 -4.01 -15.77 7.79
C PRO A 412 -2.81 -15.39 8.69
N TYR A 413 -2.54 -16.13 9.74
CA TYR A 413 -1.40 -15.97 10.64
C TYR A 413 -0.22 -16.88 10.34
N ALA A 414 -0.26 -17.66 9.25
CA ALA A 414 0.87 -18.46 8.82
C ALA A 414 2.09 -17.57 8.46
N ILE A 415 3.26 -17.92 8.98
CA ILE A 415 4.50 -17.20 8.67
C ILE A 415 5.17 -17.89 7.48
N ASN A 416 4.79 -17.50 6.27
CA ASN A 416 5.35 -18.01 5.02
C ASN A 416 6.66 -17.29 4.64
N TYR A 417 6.85 -16.05 5.14
CA TYR A 417 8.00 -15.21 4.87
C TYR A 417 8.65 -14.75 6.18
N PRO A 418 9.52 -15.57 6.78
CA PRO A 418 10.09 -15.34 8.12
C PRO A 418 11.06 -14.14 8.19
N ASP A 419 11.48 -13.58 7.04
CA ASP A 419 12.25 -12.34 6.99
C ASP A 419 11.39 -11.13 7.40
N ILE A 420 10.07 -11.22 7.26
CA ILE A 420 9.11 -10.25 7.76
C ILE A 420 8.65 -10.72 9.14
N LYS A 421 9.21 -10.11 10.16
CA LYS A 421 8.96 -10.51 11.54
C LYS A 421 7.72 -9.84 12.11
N ASN A 422 6.89 -10.63 12.75
CA ASN A 422 5.76 -10.14 13.52
C ASN A 422 6.21 -9.70 14.90
N PHE A 423 5.51 -8.72 15.46
CA PHE A 423 5.71 -8.27 16.83
C PHE A 423 5.32 -9.38 17.82
N ILE A 424 6.18 -9.59 18.79
CA ILE A 424 5.92 -10.51 19.90
C ILE A 424 5.69 -9.66 21.16
N ASP A 425 4.52 -9.80 21.74
CA ASP A 425 4.18 -9.13 22.98
C ASP A 425 5.15 -9.54 24.09
N PRO A 426 5.91 -8.62 24.67
CA PRO A 426 6.89 -8.95 25.70
C PRO A 426 6.27 -9.50 27.00
N GLU A 427 4.99 -9.25 27.26
CA GLU A 427 4.30 -9.74 28.46
C GLU A 427 3.86 -11.20 28.30
N THR A 428 3.34 -11.56 27.13
CA THR A 428 2.81 -12.90 26.88
C THR A 428 3.80 -13.83 26.15
N GLY A 429 4.79 -13.25 25.46
CA GLY A 429 5.72 -13.98 24.62
C GLY A 429 5.10 -14.53 23.32
N ASN A 430 3.89 -14.06 22.97
CA ASN A 430 3.14 -14.51 21.80
C ASN A 430 2.90 -13.35 20.82
N MET A 431 2.60 -13.71 19.58
CA MET A 431 2.08 -12.79 18.58
C MET A 431 0.66 -12.36 18.96
N ILE A 432 0.33 -11.09 18.74
CA ILE A 432 -1.05 -10.58 18.92
C ILE A 432 -1.90 -11.13 17.76
N GLN A 433 -2.96 -11.85 18.10
CA GLN A 433 -3.90 -12.45 17.16
C GLN A 433 -5.33 -12.23 17.57
N LEU A 434 -6.23 -12.16 16.60
CA LEU A 434 -7.67 -12.11 16.84
C LEU A 434 -8.18 -13.47 17.35
N SER A 435 -9.15 -13.41 18.23
CA SER A 435 -9.93 -14.58 18.64
C SER A 435 -10.84 -15.05 17.52
N THR A 436 -11.34 -16.27 17.64
CA THR A 436 -12.22 -16.86 16.64
C THR A 436 -13.65 -17.00 17.15
N ASN A 437 -14.60 -16.94 16.23
CA ASN A 437 -16.01 -17.19 16.47
C ASN A 437 -16.55 -18.21 15.47
N ALA A 438 -17.79 -18.63 15.63
CA ALA A 438 -18.42 -19.61 14.74
C ALA A 438 -19.84 -19.19 14.38
N ASP A 439 -20.23 -19.45 13.13
CA ASP A 439 -21.62 -19.31 12.68
C ASP A 439 -22.50 -20.48 13.16
N LEU A 440 -23.79 -20.41 12.83
CA LEU A 440 -24.77 -21.45 13.17
C LEU A 440 -24.47 -22.84 12.55
N ASN A 441 -23.64 -22.87 11.52
CA ASN A 441 -23.23 -24.10 10.83
C ASN A 441 -21.90 -24.67 11.33
N GLY A 442 -21.26 -23.97 12.28
CA GLY A 442 -19.95 -24.33 12.83
C GLY A 442 -18.76 -23.96 11.95
N VAL A 443 -18.95 -23.08 10.96
CA VAL A 443 -17.85 -22.46 10.24
C VAL A 443 -17.19 -21.45 11.15
N THR A 444 -15.87 -21.53 11.29
CA THR A 444 -15.11 -20.67 12.20
C THR A 444 -14.37 -19.58 11.42
N TYR A 445 -14.39 -18.37 11.95
CA TYR A 445 -13.73 -17.20 11.42
C TYR A 445 -13.17 -16.32 12.54
N TYR A 446 -12.24 -15.45 12.17
CA TYR A 446 -11.66 -14.50 13.11
C TYR A 446 -12.60 -13.34 13.38
N ASN A 447 -12.48 -12.76 14.58
CA ASN A 447 -13.18 -11.55 14.95
C ASN A 447 -12.67 -10.36 14.12
N HIS A 448 -13.45 -9.27 14.15
CA HIS A 448 -13.06 -8.01 13.54
C HIS A 448 -12.12 -7.21 14.44
N ALA A 449 -11.44 -6.20 13.88
CA ALA A 449 -10.66 -5.26 14.67
C ALA A 449 -10.80 -3.83 14.14
N TYR A 450 -10.53 -2.86 15.02
CA TYR A 450 -10.36 -1.46 14.68
C TYR A 450 -9.32 -0.82 15.60
N ALA A 451 -8.84 0.38 15.23
CA ALA A 451 -7.90 1.14 16.05
C ALA A 451 -8.45 2.52 16.40
N VAL A 452 -8.07 3.03 17.57
CA VAL A 452 -8.32 4.41 17.98
C VAL A 452 -7.00 5.06 18.35
N ILE A 453 -6.70 6.16 17.68
CA ILE A 453 -5.52 6.99 17.95
C ILE A 453 -5.99 8.19 18.75
N ASP A 454 -5.49 8.32 19.98
CA ASP A 454 -5.86 9.37 20.93
C ASP A 454 -4.70 10.37 21.08
N PHE A 455 -4.95 11.59 20.65
CA PHE A 455 -4.03 12.73 20.73
C PHE A 455 -4.14 13.50 22.03
N SER A 456 -5.05 13.13 22.93
CA SER A 456 -5.20 13.79 24.22
C SER A 456 -4.00 13.53 25.14
N GLY A 457 -3.78 14.44 26.11
CA GLY A 457 -2.71 14.27 27.10
C GLY A 457 -1.30 14.68 26.63
N ARG A 458 -1.13 15.08 25.38
CA ARG A 458 0.14 15.66 24.89
C ARG A 458 0.36 17.03 25.53
N THR A 459 1.61 17.33 25.86
CA THR A 459 2.05 18.64 26.37
C THR A 459 2.74 19.47 25.29
N ASN A 460 3.40 18.80 24.34
CA ASN A 460 4.00 19.41 23.16
C ASN A 460 3.34 18.81 21.89
N PRO A 461 3.31 19.55 20.80
CA PRO A 461 2.66 19.10 19.55
C PRO A 461 3.15 17.74 19.04
N THR A 462 4.45 17.44 19.18
CA THR A 462 5.08 16.20 18.69
C THR A 462 5.24 15.11 19.75
N ASP A 463 4.67 15.30 20.95
CA ASP A 463 4.67 14.24 21.97
C ASP A 463 4.00 12.96 21.43
N PRO A 464 4.40 11.78 21.91
CA PRO A 464 3.78 10.50 21.52
C PRO A 464 2.26 10.49 21.68
N VAL A 465 1.59 9.74 20.81
CA VAL A 465 0.14 9.54 20.84
C VAL A 465 -0.18 8.10 21.20
N THR A 466 -1.28 7.90 21.93
CA THR A 466 -1.73 6.57 22.34
C THR A 466 -2.56 5.95 21.22
N THR A 467 -2.17 4.76 20.77
CA THR A 467 -2.96 3.94 19.83
C THR A 467 -3.45 2.70 20.54
N THR A 468 -4.74 2.49 20.55
CA THR A 468 -5.38 1.30 21.12
C THR A 468 -6.10 0.52 20.04
N TYR A 469 -5.82 -0.77 19.95
CA TYR A 469 -6.48 -1.71 19.05
C TYR A 469 -7.55 -2.45 19.84
N TYR A 470 -8.68 -2.64 19.19
CA TYR A 470 -9.84 -3.32 19.75
C TYR A 470 -10.23 -4.48 18.87
N GLU A 471 -10.60 -5.58 19.50
CA GLU A 471 -11.24 -6.72 18.88
C GLU A 471 -12.75 -6.60 19.06
N TYR A 472 -13.52 -6.86 17.99
CA TYR A 472 -14.97 -6.84 17.99
C TYR A 472 -15.51 -8.18 17.46
N PRO A 473 -16.53 -8.78 18.08
CA PRO A 473 -17.05 -10.07 17.63
C PRO A 473 -17.53 -10.03 16.17
N SER A 474 -17.07 -10.95 15.37
CA SER A 474 -17.70 -11.31 14.10
C SER A 474 -18.72 -12.41 14.39
N TRP A 475 -19.94 -12.33 13.89
CA TRP A 475 -20.96 -13.30 14.27
C TRP A 475 -21.59 -14.07 13.13
N GLY A 476 -21.30 -13.69 11.93
CA GLY A 476 -21.93 -14.37 10.83
C GLY A 476 -23.46 -14.24 10.88
N ASP A 477 -24.15 -15.38 10.86
CA ASP A 477 -25.61 -15.48 11.02
C ASP A 477 -26.04 -15.63 12.50
N ASN A 478 -25.11 -15.56 13.45
CA ASN A 478 -25.33 -15.85 14.87
C ASN A 478 -24.97 -14.65 15.75
N PRO A 479 -25.73 -13.54 15.70
CA PRO A 479 -25.40 -12.35 16.48
C PRO A 479 -25.41 -12.65 17.99
N PRO A 480 -24.37 -12.22 18.72
CA PRO A 480 -24.36 -12.34 20.18
C PRO A 480 -25.34 -11.36 20.82
N ASP A 481 -25.77 -11.67 22.06
CA ASP A 481 -26.77 -10.89 22.80
C ASP A 481 -26.26 -9.52 23.22
N ASN A 482 -25.20 -9.03 23.15
CA ASN A 482 -24.66 -7.70 23.41
C ASN A 482 -23.17 -7.69 22.95
N PRO A 483 -22.92 -7.53 21.66
CA PRO A 483 -21.56 -7.47 21.18
C PRO A 483 -20.86 -6.20 21.65
N GLU A 484 -19.72 -6.35 22.30
CA GLU A 484 -18.88 -5.25 22.75
C GLU A 484 -17.45 -5.49 22.34
N ALA A 485 -16.75 -4.43 21.97
CA ALA A 485 -15.32 -4.51 21.69
C ALA A 485 -14.52 -4.75 22.97
N THR A 486 -13.46 -5.53 22.86
CA THR A 486 -12.45 -5.72 23.91
C THR A 486 -11.12 -5.14 23.46
N GLN A 487 -10.36 -4.56 24.40
CA GLN A 487 -9.02 -4.07 24.09
C GLN A 487 -8.11 -5.25 23.74
N LEU A 488 -7.54 -5.22 22.54
CA LEU A 488 -6.60 -6.22 22.06
C LEU A 488 -5.16 -5.87 22.45
N TYR A 489 -4.75 -4.62 22.18
CA TYR A 489 -3.43 -4.12 22.52
C TYR A 489 -3.41 -2.59 22.59
N GLN A 490 -2.40 -2.03 23.27
CA GLN A 490 -2.19 -0.58 23.35
C GLN A 490 -0.70 -0.26 23.22
N GLU A 491 -0.38 0.76 22.45
CA GLU A 491 0.98 1.23 22.27
C GLU A 491 1.06 2.75 22.08
N GLN A 492 2.29 3.27 22.05
CA GLN A 492 2.55 4.66 21.72
C GLN A 492 3.12 4.77 20.30
N TYR A 493 2.60 5.70 19.50
CA TYR A 493 3.26 6.15 18.29
C TYR A 493 4.12 7.36 18.60
N SER A 494 5.36 7.35 18.15
CA SER A 494 6.33 8.43 18.31
C SER A 494 7.24 8.48 17.09
N LEU A 495 7.85 9.63 16.86
CA LEU A 495 8.94 9.69 15.87
C LEU A 495 10.08 8.77 16.33
N PRO A 496 10.66 7.98 15.43
CA PRO A 496 11.88 7.25 15.74
C PRO A 496 13.02 8.22 16.03
N ALA A 497 13.89 7.89 16.97
CA ALA A 497 15.16 8.59 17.11
C ALA A 497 15.98 8.29 15.84
N VAL A 498 16.47 9.32 15.15
CA VAL A 498 17.25 9.16 13.90
C VAL A 498 18.44 8.23 14.09
N SER A 499 19.03 8.22 15.29
CA SER A 499 20.15 7.34 15.66
C SER A 499 19.77 5.86 15.84
N GLU A 500 18.48 5.52 15.81
CA GLU A 500 18.01 4.14 15.99
C GLU A 500 17.62 3.48 14.64
N VAL A 501 17.58 4.25 13.57
CA VAL A 501 17.20 3.74 12.25
C VAL A 501 18.43 3.14 11.56
N GLN A 502 18.44 1.81 11.39
CA GLN A 502 19.48 1.13 10.60
C GLN A 502 19.45 1.59 9.15
N VAL A 503 20.62 1.63 8.50
CA VAL A 503 20.75 2.01 7.09
C VAL A 503 20.41 0.81 6.19
N PRO A 504 19.28 0.82 5.45
CA PRO A 504 18.96 -0.25 4.55
C PRO A 504 19.83 -0.22 3.29
N TYR A 505 20.07 -1.40 2.68
CA TYR A 505 20.64 -1.45 1.34
C TYR A 505 19.70 -0.78 0.32
N LEU A 506 20.30 -0.17 -0.71
CA LEU A 506 19.60 0.54 -1.79
C LEU A 506 18.76 1.76 -1.36
N ALA A 507 18.83 2.14 -0.07
CA ALA A 507 18.25 3.39 0.37
C ALA A 507 19.06 4.58 -0.15
N ASN A 508 18.37 5.66 -0.51
CA ASN A 508 19.02 6.92 -0.80
C ASN A 508 19.61 7.51 0.47
N THR A 509 20.91 7.70 0.51
CA THR A 509 21.66 8.25 1.63
C THR A 509 22.54 9.39 1.18
N TYR A 510 22.79 10.36 2.05
CA TYR A 510 23.87 11.31 1.84
C TYR A 510 25.10 10.88 2.65
N LEU A 511 26.25 11.00 2.01
CA LEU A 511 27.53 10.86 2.67
C LEU A 511 28.10 12.24 2.97
N LEU A 512 28.12 12.57 4.26
CA LEU A 512 28.64 13.83 4.80
C LEU A 512 30.06 13.62 5.33
N SER A 513 31.02 14.34 4.79
CA SER A 513 32.41 14.33 5.27
C SER A 513 32.56 15.07 6.61
N GLN A 514 33.69 14.86 7.30
CA GLN A 514 34.02 15.55 8.53
C GLN A 514 34.16 17.08 8.34
N ASP A 515 34.49 17.53 7.13
CA ASP A 515 34.57 18.94 6.76
C ASP A 515 33.20 19.56 6.39
N GLY A 516 32.10 18.82 6.55
CA GLY A 516 30.74 19.28 6.31
C GLY A 516 30.34 19.32 4.83
N GLN A 517 31.05 18.64 3.96
CA GLN A 517 30.72 18.55 2.53
C GLN A 517 30.06 17.21 2.20
N PHE A 518 29.10 17.24 1.29
CA PHE A 518 28.46 16.05 0.72
C PHE A 518 29.12 15.62 -0.60
N ILE A 519 28.95 14.36 -0.98
CA ILE A 519 29.14 13.97 -2.38
C ILE A 519 28.08 14.68 -3.22
N GLY A 520 28.50 15.55 -4.13
CA GLY A 520 27.66 16.37 -4.99
C GLY A 520 27.56 15.83 -6.41
N PRO A 521 27.04 16.67 -7.35
CA PRO A 521 26.92 16.31 -8.76
C PRO A 521 28.25 15.95 -9.40
N GLU A 522 28.17 15.03 -10.37
CA GLU A 522 29.35 14.64 -11.14
C GLU A 522 29.85 15.74 -12.09
N TYR A 523 31.14 15.66 -12.46
CA TYR A 523 31.69 16.40 -13.56
C TYR A 523 32.71 15.55 -14.31
N LYS A 524 32.41 15.17 -15.55
CA LYS A 524 33.27 14.30 -16.38
C LYS A 524 33.55 12.94 -15.72
N ASP A 525 32.53 12.30 -15.21
CA ASP A 525 32.55 11.03 -14.49
C ASP A 525 33.25 11.08 -13.11
N TYR A 526 33.64 12.26 -12.57
CA TYR A 526 34.25 12.40 -11.27
C TYR A 526 33.23 12.86 -10.22
N PRO A 527 33.18 12.24 -9.03
CA PRO A 527 32.40 12.74 -7.91
C PRO A 527 33.06 14.02 -7.34
N TYR A 528 32.28 15.09 -7.23
CA TYR A 528 32.70 16.33 -6.60
C TYR A 528 32.08 16.47 -5.22
N MET A 529 32.80 17.12 -4.30
CA MET A 529 32.28 17.49 -3.00
C MET A 529 31.52 18.82 -3.10
N SER A 530 30.38 18.92 -2.43
CA SER A 530 29.52 20.09 -2.44
C SER A 530 29.00 20.43 -1.04
N ASN A 531 28.88 21.72 -0.73
CA ASN A 531 28.24 22.17 0.49
C ASN A 531 26.70 22.28 0.33
N ASP A 532 26.21 22.55 -0.89
CA ASP A 532 24.86 23.02 -1.13
C ASP A 532 24.02 22.09 -2.03
N THR A 533 24.65 21.18 -2.74
CA THR A 533 24.01 20.30 -3.73
C THR A 533 24.37 18.84 -3.50
N PRO A 534 23.87 18.21 -2.44
CA PRO A 534 24.14 16.79 -2.19
C PRO A 534 23.48 15.91 -3.25
N VAL A 535 24.15 14.83 -3.63
CA VAL A 535 23.60 13.77 -4.47
C VAL A 535 23.51 12.50 -3.64
N ALA A 536 22.36 11.84 -3.70
CA ALA A 536 22.17 10.62 -2.92
C ALA A 536 23.04 9.47 -3.46
N GLN A 537 23.54 8.67 -2.55
CA GLN A 537 24.27 7.44 -2.81
C GLN A 537 23.43 6.26 -2.34
N GLN A 538 23.55 5.13 -3.00
CA GLN A 538 22.91 3.87 -2.61
C GLN A 538 23.97 2.80 -2.39
N PHE A 539 23.76 1.95 -1.38
CA PHE A 539 24.64 0.83 -1.09
C PHE A 539 24.10 -0.46 -1.68
N TYR A 540 24.72 -0.97 -2.73
CA TYR A 540 24.36 -2.25 -3.34
C TYR A 540 25.18 -3.39 -2.70
N PRO A 541 24.53 -4.40 -2.10
CA PRO A 541 25.23 -5.47 -1.42
C PRO A 541 25.98 -6.39 -2.39
N VAL A 542 27.26 -6.68 -2.11
CA VAL A 542 28.09 -7.68 -2.81
C VAL A 542 28.32 -8.89 -1.93
N VAL A 543 28.74 -8.67 -0.69
CA VAL A 543 28.85 -9.68 0.38
C VAL A 543 28.37 -9.02 1.66
N VAL A 544 27.34 -9.57 2.26
CA VAL A 544 26.74 -9.07 3.51
C VAL A 544 27.01 -10.02 4.66
N THR A 545 27.13 -9.47 5.85
CA THR A 545 27.31 -10.24 7.09
C THR A 545 25.98 -10.77 7.61
N SER A 546 24.89 -10.00 7.45
CA SER A 546 23.52 -10.41 7.82
C SER A 546 22.46 -9.47 7.23
N GLY A 547 21.31 -10.02 6.84
CA GLY A 547 20.07 -9.30 6.57
C GLY A 547 20.10 -8.31 5.40
N ASN A 548 19.19 -7.31 5.48
CA ASN A 548 18.95 -6.29 4.44
C ASN A 548 19.47 -4.91 4.82
N TYR A 549 20.28 -4.84 5.87
CA TYR A 549 20.81 -3.61 6.44
C TYR A 549 22.33 -3.59 6.42
N LEU A 550 22.85 -2.38 6.36
CA LEU A 550 24.26 -2.12 6.37
C LEU A 550 24.88 -2.52 7.73
N THR A 551 25.91 -3.36 7.68
CA THR A 551 26.61 -3.86 8.86
C THR A 551 28.10 -3.65 8.71
N HIS A 552 28.80 -3.46 9.81
CA HIS A 552 30.26 -3.33 9.86
C HIS A 552 30.96 -4.52 9.17
N GLY A 553 31.76 -4.25 8.18
CA GLY A 553 32.50 -5.25 7.41
C GLY A 553 31.83 -5.72 6.12
N ASP A 554 30.65 -5.22 5.79
CA ASP A 554 29.98 -5.56 4.54
C ASP A 554 30.77 -5.11 3.32
N LYS A 555 30.76 -5.94 2.28
CA LYS A 555 31.27 -5.61 0.96
C LYS A 555 30.14 -5.15 0.06
N LEU A 556 30.22 -3.95 -0.47
CA LEU A 556 29.18 -3.28 -1.23
C LEU A 556 29.70 -2.51 -2.43
N ARG A 557 28.80 -2.03 -3.30
CA ARG A 557 29.06 -0.97 -4.28
C ARG A 557 28.35 0.30 -3.86
N ILE A 558 28.97 1.44 -4.05
CA ILE A 558 28.38 2.75 -3.83
C ILE A 558 27.87 3.24 -5.18
N LEU A 559 26.57 3.37 -5.32
CA LEU A 559 25.89 3.81 -6.53
C LEU A 559 25.45 5.26 -6.38
N THR A 560 25.75 6.12 -7.34
CA THR A 560 25.19 7.48 -7.34
C THR A 560 23.81 7.49 -7.99
N THR A 561 22.93 8.37 -7.51
CA THR A 561 21.63 8.66 -8.15
C THR A 561 21.73 9.77 -9.18
N ASP A 562 22.92 10.31 -9.46
CA ASP A 562 23.12 11.32 -10.47
C ASP A 562 22.88 10.74 -11.87
N SER A 563 21.79 11.15 -12.51
CA SER A 563 21.39 10.64 -13.84
C SER A 563 22.33 11.05 -14.96
N SER A 564 23.21 12.03 -14.74
CA SER A 564 24.17 12.50 -15.74
C SER A 564 25.26 11.46 -16.07
N VAL A 565 25.56 10.55 -15.13
CA VAL A 565 26.54 9.47 -15.36
C VAL A 565 25.99 8.29 -16.16
N GLY A 566 24.66 8.21 -16.34
CA GLY A 566 24.01 7.10 -17.05
C GLY A 566 24.27 5.74 -16.38
N ASP A 567 24.64 4.73 -17.17
CA ASP A 567 24.91 3.37 -16.65
C ASP A 567 26.21 3.28 -15.84
N LYS A 568 27.08 4.30 -15.88
CA LYS A 568 28.34 4.37 -15.11
C LYS A 568 28.11 4.93 -13.71
N ASN A 569 27.21 4.36 -12.98
CA ASN A 569 26.78 4.91 -11.69
C ASN A 569 27.52 4.35 -10.47
N GLN A 570 28.53 3.48 -10.65
CA GLN A 570 29.27 2.86 -9.56
C GLN A 570 30.53 3.65 -9.23
N LEU A 571 30.70 4.05 -7.99
CA LEU A 571 31.91 4.71 -7.51
C LEU A 571 33.08 3.74 -7.50
N GLY A 572 34.10 4.02 -8.26
CA GLY A 572 35.27 3.15 -8.43
C GLY A 572 36.61 3.85 -8.23
N ALA A 573 37.65 3.04 -7.95
CA ALA A 573 39.00 3.46 -7.73
C ALA A 573 39.94 2.82 -8.75
N PHE A 574 40.03 3.39 -9.94
CA PHE A 574 40.81 2.81 -11.06
C PHE A 574 42.26 3.27 -11.11
N THR A 575 42.58 4.39 -10.46
CA THR A 575 43.94 4.87 -10.29
C THR A 575 44.22 5.13 -8.82
N ARG A 576 45.48 5.10 -8.41
CA ARG A 576 45.90 5.22 -7.01
C ARG A 576 45.44 6.49 -6.28
N LYS A 577 44.86 7.46 -6.94
CA LYS A 577 44.56 8.76 -6.32
C LYS A 577 43.19 9.33 -6.63
N SER A 578 42.55 8.95 -7.72
CA SER A 578 41.28 9.55 -8.14
C SER A 578 40.18 8.50 -8.18
N LEU A 579 39.03 8.86 -7.65
CA LEU A 579 37.80 8.08 -7.78
C LEU A 579 36.94 8.66 -8.89
N TYR A 580 36.24 7.79 -9.61
CA TYR A 580 35.28 8.18 -10.64
C TYR A 580 34.19 7.13 -10.80
N TYR A 581 33.13 7.48 -11.50
CA TYR A 581 32.01 6.60 -11.76
C TYR A 581 32.28 5.71 -12.97
N ASP A 582 31.93 4.42 -12.87
CA ASP A 582 32.09 3.42 -13.92
C ASP A 582 30.97 2.37 -13.87
N ASP A 583 30.89 1.49 -14.89
CA ASP A 583 29.98 0.36 -15.00
C ASP A 583 30.63 -1.01 -14.71
N ASP A 584 31.92 -1.03 -14.38
CA ASP A 584 32.67 -2.25 -14.07
C ASP A 584 32.17 -2.92 -12.77
N ASN A 585 31.92 -4.24 -12.84
CA ASN A 585 31.49 -5.06 -11.69
C ASN A 585 32.66 -5.89 -11.12
N ASN A 586 33.71 -5.22 -10.65
CA ASN A 586 34.91 -5.84 -10.07
C ASN A 586 35.30 -5.23 -8.73
N ASP A 587 36.47 -5.60 -8.19
CA ASP A 587 36.93 -5.12 -6.88
C ASP A 587 37.30 -3.63 -6.86
N LYS A 588 37.52 -3.00 -8.01
CA LYS A 588 37.80 -1.56 -8.11
C LYS A 588 36.56 -0.73 -7.79
N THR A 589 35.35 -1.22 -8.10
CA THR A 589 34.07 -0.60 -7.76
C THR A 589 33.45 -1.17 -6.47
N ALA A 590 34.14 -2.07 -5.79
CA ALA A 590 33.69 -2.66 -4.54
C ALA A 590 34.37 -2.02 -3.31
N TRP A 591 33.63 -1.88 -2.25
CA TRP A 591 34.04 -1.22 -1.03
C TRP A 591 33.66 -2.04 0.19
N TYR A 592 34.50 -2.06 1.21
CA TYR A 592 34.12 -2.49 2.54
C TYR A 592 33.71 -1.27 3.35
N VAL A 593 32.61 -1.38 4.09
CA VAL A 593 32.14 -0.35 5.03
C VAL A 593 32.45 -0.77 6.46
N TYR A 594 32.99 0.12 7.24
CA TYR A 594 33.32 -0.10 8.64
C TYR A 594 32.76 1.01 9.50
N LYS A 595 32.04 0.65 10.56
CA LYS A 595 31.58 1.57 11.61
C LYS A 595 32.74 1.98 12.49
N ARG A 596 32.88 3.27 12.78
CA ARG A 596 33.95 3.81 13.61
C ARG A 596 33.85 3.35 15.06
N ASP A 597 32.67 3.47 15.66
CA ASP A 597 32.36 3.04 17.02
C ASP A 597 31.45 1.82 17.01
N THR A 598 31.99 0.67 17.39
CA THR A 598 31.30 -0.60 17.50
C THR A 598 30.84 -0.95 18.90
N SER A 599 30.96 -0.02 19.86
CA SER A 599 30.59 -0.25 21.26
C SER A 599 29.10 -0.55 21.44
N ASN A 600 28.26 -0.01 20.52
CA ASN A 600 26.80 -0.23 20.47
C ASN A 600 26.36 -1.30 19.45
N GLY A 601 27.27 -2.17 19.02
CA GLY A 601 27.00 -3.23 18.05
C GLY A 601 27.57 -2.95 16.66
N MET A 602 27.39 -3.92 15.77
CA MET A 602 27.95 -3.89 14.40
C MET A 602 27.02 -3.25 13.38
N ASP A 603 25.75 -3.09 13.71
CA ASP A 603 24.74 -2.49 12.82
C ASP A 603 25.03 -1.02 12.59
N ILE A 604 24.89 -0.57 11.34
CA ILE A 604 25.15 0.82 10.96
C ILE A 604 23.81 1.57 10.87
N HIS A 605 23.69 2.64 11.65
CA HIS A 605 22.51 3.49 11.72
C HIS A 605 22.76 4.85 11.05
N TYR A 606 21.69 5.55 10.69
CA TYR A 606 21.82 6.94 10.25
C TYR A 606 22.42 7.79 11.38
N GLY A 607 23.38 8.62 11.02
CA GLY A 607 24.17 9.40 11.97
C GLY A 607 25.47 8.74 12.43
N ASP A 608 25.63 7.43 12.21
CA ASP A 608 26.89 6.76 12.50
C ASP A 608 28.03 7.27 11.62
N GLU A 609 29.20 7.37 12.21
CA GLU A 609 30.45 7.61 11.47
C GLU A 609 31.01 6.28 10.95
N VAL A 610 31.19 6.23 9.63
CA VAL A 610 31.73 5.07 8.93
C VAL A 610 32.95 5.46 8.10
N TYR A 611 33.72 4.46 7.66
CA TYR A 611 34.73 4.64 6.63
C TYR A 611 34.65 3.54 5.59
N PHE A 612 35.07 3.88 4.38
CA PHE A 612 35.02 2.98 3.23
C PHE A 612 36.44 2.62 2.79
N VAL A 613 36.66 1.31 2.60
CA VAL A 613 37.95 0.78 2.13
C VAL A 613 37.72 0.13 0.77
N ASN A 614 38.44 0.59 -0.26
CA ASN A 614 38.34 0.01 -1.58
C ASN A 614 38.88 -1.43 -1.59
N ALA A 615 38.15 -2.36 -2.21
CA ALA A 615 38.46 -3.78 -2.16
C ALA A 615 39.71 -4.16 -2.97
N ASP A 616 40.04 -3.44 -4.06
CA ASP A 616 41.22 -3.67 -4.90
C ASP A 616 42.50 -3.06 -4.30
N TRP A 617 42.38 -1.82 -3.78
CA TRP A 617 43.54 -1.07 -3.33
C TRP A 617 43.82 -1.20 -1.83
N ASN A 618 42.86 -1.63 -1.02
CA ASN A 618 42.94 -1.66 0.45
C ASN A 618 43.30 -0.28 1.03
N GLN A 619 42.68 0.78 0.53
CA GLN A 619 42.91 2.18 0.90
C GLN A 619 41.56 2.86 1.20
N TRP A 620 41.61 3.90 2.03
CA TRP A 620 40.43 4.63 2.51
C TRP A 620 40.02 5.75 1.58
N MET A 621 38.70 5.93 1.46
CA MET A 621 38.07 7.04 0.74
C MET A 621 38.07 8.31 1.56
N LEU A 622 38.54 9.43 1.02
CA LEU A 622 38.44 10.73 1.67
C LEU A 622 38.21 11.87 0.68
N PRO A 623 37.64 13.01 1.13
CA PRO A 623 37.66 14.26 0.36
C PRO A 623 39.09 14.81 0.27
N TYR A 624 39.44 15.37 -0.87
CA TYR A 624 40.75 15.98 -1.07
C TYR A 624 40.63 17.25 -1.92
N ASP A 625 41.15 18.36 -1.38
CA ASP A 625 41.17 19.64 -2.12
C ASP A 625 42.40 19.70 -3.03
N SER A 626 42.14 19.78 -4.31
CA SER A 626 43.15 19.96 -5.35
C SER A 626 42.85 21.21 -6.18
N VAL A 627 43.69 22.23 -5.99
CA VAL A 627 43.69 23.47 -6.81
C VAL A 627 42.29 24.11 -6.94
N GLY A 628 41.55 24.18 -5.82
CA GLY A 628 40.22 24.80 -5.75
C GLY A 628 39.04 23.89 -6.17
N LEU A 629 39.29 22.59 -6.34
CA LEU A 629 38.25 21.58 -6.53
C LEU A 629 38.38 20.53 -5.42
N SER A 630 37.30 20.27 -4.72
CA SER A 630 37.21 19.19 -3.74
C SER A 630 36.69 17.92 -4.43
N VAL A 631 37.47 16.87 -4.44
CA VAL A 631 37.22 15.59 -5.10
C VAL A 631 37.43 14.42 -4.16
N LEU A 632 37.08 13.21 -4.57
CA LEU A 632 37.33 11.99 -3.79
C LEU A 632 38.67 11.33 -4.17
N TYR A 633 39.41 10.93 -3.17
CA TYR A 633 40.72 10.27 -3.27
C TYR A 633 40.83 9.03 -2.38
N LEU A 634 41.85 8.19 -2.71
CA LEU A 634 42.29 7.11 -1.83
C LEU A 634 43.53 7.54 -1.03
N THR A 635 43.58 7.15 0.23
CA THR A 635 44.73 7.33 1.10
C THR A 635 45.16 6.05 1.81
N THR A 636 46.45 5.93 2.11
CA THR A 636 47.03 4.91 3.00
C THR A 636 47.33 5.44 4.40
N GLU A 637 47.18 6.75 4.61
CA GLU A 637 47.46 7.40 5.87
C GLU A 637 46.23 7.50 6.72
N GLU A 638 46.32 7.13 7.97
CA GLU A 638 45.25 7.31 8.93
C GLU A 638 45.04 8.81 9.17
N ASN A 639 43.88 9.31 8.72
CA ASN A 639 43.50 10.71 8.78
C ASN A 639 42.05 10.83 9.26
N ALA A 640 41.76 11.82 10.09
CA ALA A 640 40.38 12.03 10.59
C ALA A 640 39.36 12.29 9.49
N ASN A 641 39.80 12.81 8.33
CA ASN A 641 38.92 13.18 7.22
C ASN A 641 38.39 11.98 6.38
N TYR A 642 38.77 10.74 6.64
CA TYR A 642 38.22 9.57 5.95
C TYR A 642 36.93 9.03 6.61
N TYR A 643 36.47 9.61 7.70
CA TYR A 643 35.17 9.27 8.28
C TYR A 643 34.02 10.04 7.60
N TRP A 644 32.94 9.34 7.42
CA TRP A 644 31.74 9.82 6.78
C TRP A 644 30.55 9.60 7.70
N SER A 645 29.68 10.58 7.85
CA SER A 645 28.38 10.35 8.47
C SER A 645 27.36 9.98 7.40
N ILE A 646 26.66 8.85 7.58
CA ILE A 646 25.55 8.46 6.73
C ILE A 646 24.31 9.22 7.20
N THR A 647 23.77 10.07 6.35
CA THR A 647 22.61 10.90 6.70
C THR A 647 21.43 10.66 5.79
N LEU A 648 20.23 10.92 6.30
CA LEU A 648 19.01 10.92 5.49
C LEU A 648 19.04 12.13 4.55
N PRO A 649 18.52 11.98 3.30
CA PRO A 649 18.30 13.10 2.43
C PRO A 649 17.36 14.12 3.09
N GLN A 650 17.87 15.31 3.41
CA GLN A 650 17.04 16.41 3.90
C GLN A 650 16.62 17.28 2.73
N ASN A 651 15.30 17.35 2.48
CA ASN A 651 14.65 18.39 1.68
C ASN A 651 15.15 18.67 0.25
N SER A 652 15.89 17.76 -0.39
CA SER A 652 16.14 17.92 -1.82
C SER A 652 15.03 17.19 -2.59
N ALA A 653 14.41 17.89 -3.52
CA ALA A 653 13.58 17.28 -4.53
C ALA A 653 14.33 16.06 -5.10
N LEU A 654 13.86 14.85 -4.80
CA LEU A 654 14.33 13.63 -5.44
C LEU A 654 13.87 13.67 -6.90
N GLU A 655 14.55 14.50 -7.70
CA GLU A 655 14.40 14.45 -9.14
C GLU A 655 14.87 13.07 -9.60
N GLY A 656 13.95 12.22 -9.99
CA GLY A 656 14.24 11.06 -10.80
C GLY A 656 13.91 9.68 -10.29
N ILE A 657 13.50 9.46 -9.02
CA ILE A 657 12.99 8.14 -8.62
C ILE A 657 11.48 8.16 -8.62
N THR A 658 10.90 8.02 -9.78
CA THR A 658 9.54 7.52 -9.88
C THR A 658 9.63 6.01 -9.67
N ALA A 659 9.24 5.54 -8.48
CA ALA A 659 9.09 4.11 -8.18
C ALA A 659 7.88 3.56 -8.95
N ILE A 660 7.99 3.55 -10.28
CA ILE A 660 6.96 3.10 -11.22
C ILE A 660 7.60 2.02 -12.08
N PRO A 661 6.91 0.90 -12.30
CA PRO A 661 7.40 -0.13 -13.21
C PRO A 661 7.68 0.44 -14.59
N LYS A 662 8.92 0.30 -15.10
CA LYS A 662 9.29 0.70 -16.47
C LYS A 662 8.49 -0.06 -17.54
N LYS A 663 7.87 -1.17 -17.17
CA LYS A 663 7.13 -2.08 -18.06
C LYS A 663 5.73 -2.37 -17.57
N SER A 664 4.98 -1.36 -17.12
CA SER A 664 3.53 -1.60 -16.96
C SER A 664 2.93 -1.85 -18.36
N PRO A 665 2.35 -3.03 -18.63
CA PRO A 665 1.77 -3.33 -19.94
C PRO A 665 0.53 -2.47 -20.24
N TYR A 666 -0.01 -1.79 -19.22
CA TYR A 666 -1.28 -1.08 -19.30
C TYR A 666 -1.12 0.38 -18.88
N ARG A 667 -1.02 1.28 -19.88
CA ARG A 667 -1.25 2.70 -19.63
C ARG A 667 -2.76 2.90 -19.45
N LYS A 668 -3.20 3.06 -18.21
CA LYS A 668 -4.58 3.42 -17.89
C LYS A 668 -4.85 4.82 -18.41
N LYS A 669 -6.02 5.00 -19.04
CA LYS A 669 -6.57 6.32 -19.32
C LYS A 669 -7.44 6.71 -18.15
N HIS A 670 -7.24 7.89 -17.60
CA HIS A 670 -8.13 8.42 -16.57
C HIS A 670 -8.70 9.77 -16.97
N LEU A 671 -9.80 10.13 -16.34
CA LEU A 671 -10.42 11.45 -16.44
C LEU A 671 -10.79 11.94 -15.04
N PRO A 672 -10.55 13.21 -14.75
CA PRO A 672 -10.99 13.82 -13.50
C PRO A 672 -12.50 13.69 -13.34
N PHE A 673 -12.96 13.14 -12.22
CA PHE A 673 -14.38 12.97 -11.92
C PHE A 673 -15.15 14.29 -11.98
N MET A 674 -14.59 15.35 -11.42
CA MET A 674 -15.19 16.69 -11.37
C MET A 674 -15.46 17.33 -12.75
N LYS A 675 -14.78 16.91 -13.81
CA LYS A 675 -15.01 17.45 -15.16
C LYS A 675 -16.20 16.80 -15.88
N GLN A 676 -16.72 15.69 -15.39
CA GLN A 676 -17.80 14.94 -16.08
C GLN A 676 -19.21 15.26 -15.61
N GLU A 677 -19.42 15.84 -14.43
CA GLU A 677 -20.75 16.20 -13.97
C GLU A 677 -21.52 17.15 -14.92
N LYS A 678 -20.80 17.86 -15.81
CA LYS A 678 -21.44 18.71 -16.83
C LYS A 678 -21.89 17.97 -18.08
N ASN A 679 -21.51 16.70 -18.28
CA ASN A 679 -21.76 15.97 -19.51
C ASN A 679 -22.55 14.64 -19.34
N VAL A 680 -22.86 14.21 -18.12
CA VAL A 680 -23.52 12.92 -17.85
C VAL A 680 -24.98 13.08 -17.39
N ILE A 681 -25.43 14.31 -17.18
CA ILE A 681 -26.87 14.59 -16.97
C ILE A 681 -27.48 15.00 -18.31
N VAL A 682 -27.64 14.06 -19.23
CA VAL A 682 -28.65 14.07 -20.30
C VAL A 682 -29.12 12.64 -20.57
#